data_c4bdffc1ba0dc7cc9f48050b2649f34c
#
_entry.id   c4bdffc1ba0dc7cc9f48050b2649f34c
#
_cell.length_a   1.000
_cell.length_b   1.000
_cell.length_c   1.000
_cell.angle_alpha   90.00
_cell.angle_beta   90.00
_cell.angle_gamma   90.00
#
_symmetry.space_group_name_H-M   'P 1'
#
loop_
_entity.id
_entity.type
_entity.pdbx_description
1 polymer ?
#
loop_
_entity_poly.entity_id
_entity_poly.type
_entity_poly.pdbx_seq_one_letter_code
_entity_poly.pdbx_strand_id
1 'polypeptide(L)'
;MALSLLKSWRMSENEIIAVTDNGVLGISFAADDIIRIRIDRQEPIKTEETFIVDPLPAAQRFATIENAAAVTLRSGTVTVDVMKSPVGFVVRKNNVPLCATPASNFLSFEGSTTTLRIGLTPDERIVGLGQDPMARINQRGCERWMWNEWGGWRRSGNMGVPFYISSRGYALLLNSSWASRFACGGGAIAEKAPEWSCVWAPPPWPRDANCGETNPDVLSIVLENGIMDVCIICRESVDAALEAYADLTGHAPMPPKWALGFIQCKNRYRSQAELLAIAREYRRRKIPCDVLVIDWLWFRHFGDLAWFKNDWPDPKGMCEELASMGITVMQAQHPFIDKKSLLYERFKKQGFVFDISAERAAFDHSSAAARDAWWAEVRRLYQDGIRGYWTDMGELENDPPGGTTSIGPRERAHNLYTTLWTKGLYEHQRAEFGTRVFSLARSGFAGTPRWGAALWSNDIDASWEVLADQVKIGQGVALSGQQYWCTDIGGFSTNHRFSAELYLRWFQWGTFCPIFRTHGTRPLNEAWTLGTECESIIRQFIELRYRLLPYIYSCCRRVTEKGTPIMRAMLVDFPDDPAAVAAEDQFMFGPAFLVAPVTERGKRIRTVYLPKGIWYDFWTERKFIGPCNIEAAAPLSRIPLFVRGGSIIPMEPTARLHTGEKLAGPVDVHVYPGCEGSFELYDDDGVSFKYETGEFLKTKFVLDADGTVAIEDGTSLKPVPSHYNVIRHDGQGGRTPHPRITVDCDLASDGWLTVHALLINESDEELAVRSRLQLPSSWRIKDYTQANYDVTVRQMKVLTWEAQPIADALPLRFEAPLEFALGPKEKEERIVHTVQWGSGWSTRWMVAGCFDNSDGTGIGRPTPVENDMHAPSYVENGHTIQWLRNKLYDFNSWGYVDCRWSLSYDSVGEKSQGIAYAKCRLWSPDNRKVKAEVAGDRSIRVMVNGDIIFESNEIIILPVLTPMFELRKGWNDVLIKVALKIDVHAYTGRELGFMFRVVNENNAEMNDVLYAP
;
A
#
# COMPACT_ATOMS: atom_id res chain seq x y z
N MET A 1 22.59 37.41 -2.10
CA MET A 1 23.91 37.80 -1.60
C MET A 1 24.56 36.57 -0.95
N ALA A 2 25.79 36.27 -1.30
CA ALA A 2 26.56 35.16 -0.74
C ALA A 2 27.36 35.62 0.49
N LEU A 3 27.61 34.71 1.46
CA LEU A 3 28.47 34.95 2.60
C LEU A 3 29.93 34.72 2.17
N SER A 4 30.81 35.66 2.48
CA SER A 4 32.21 35.54 2.08
C SER A 4 33.21 35.64 3.24
N LEU A 5 32.90 36.37 4.30
CA LEU A 5 33.82 36.67 5.40
C LEU A 5 33.12 36.55 6.78
N LEU A 6 33.75 35.86 7.71
CA LEU A 6 33.41 35.89 9.13
C LEU A 6 33.90 37.17 9.76
N LYS A 7 32.99 38.06 10.17
CA LYS A 7 33.35 39.34 10.82
C LYS A 7 33.69 39.19 12.30
N SER A 8 32.88 38.42 12.99
CA SER A 8 33.06 38.16 14.45
C SER A 8 32.32 36.89 14.84
N TRP A 9 32.68 36.36 15.98
CA TRP A 9 31.94 35.30 16.62
C TRP A 9 31.92 35.53 18.17
N ARG A 10 30.90 34.96 18.80
CA ARG A 10 30.78 34.96 20.27
C ARG A 10 30.08 33.69 20.76
N MET A 11 30.36 33.31 21.99
CA MET A 11 29.61 32.26 22.67
C MET A 11 28.38 32.91 23.31
N SER A 12 27.22 32.26 23.10
CA SER A 12 25.96 32.62 23.75
C SER A 12 25.37 31.34 24.32
N GLU A 13 25.41 31.17 25.61
CA GLU A 13 25.06 29.92 26.31
C GLU A 13 25.89 28.73 25.75
N ASN A 14 25.24 27.76 25.14
CA ASN A 14 25.85 26.59 24.46
C ASN A 14 25.75 26.68 22.95
N GLU A 15 25.79 27.88 22.35
CA GLU A 15 25.74 28.12 20.93
C GLU A 15 26.82 29.13 20.53
N ILE A 16 27.50 28.90 19.44
CA ILE A 16 28.32 29.94 18.78
C ILE A 16 27.43 30.75 17.84
N ILE A 17 27.47 32.07 18.00
CA ILE A 17 26.88 33.02 17.06
C ILE A 17 28.01 33.59 16.21
N ALA A 18 28.02 33.21 14.93
CA ALA A 18 29.01 33.65 13.93
C ALA A 18 28.38 34.69 13.02
N VAL A 19 28.86 35.95 13.10
CA VAL A 19 28.37 37.07 12.31
C VAL A 19 29.22 37.21 11.06
N THR A 20 28.57 37.26 9.90
CA THR A 20 29.21 37.34 8.59
C THR A 20 28.92 38.66 7.91
N ASP A 21 29.41 38.86 6.70
CA ASP A 21 29.13 40.01 5.88
C ASP A 21 27.65 40.18 5.47
N ASN A 22 26.90 39.08 5.33
CA ASN A 22 25.50 39.10 4.83
C ASN A 22 24.53 38.22 5.63
N GLY A 23 24.87 37.76 6.83
CA GLY A 23 23.99 36.90 7.65
C GLY A 23 24.66 36.40 8.93
N VAL A 24 23.92 35.61 9.68
CA VAL A 24 24.32 35.08 10.99
C VAL A 24 24.10 33.57 11.04
N LEU A 25 25.09 32.84 11.56
CA LEU A 25 25.00 31.41 11.84
C LEU A 25 25.01 31.17 13.35
N GLY A 26 24.04 30.38 13.85
CA GLY A 26 24.05 29.82 15.21
C GLY A 26 24.44 28.34 15.10
N ILE A 27 25.48 27.92 15.81
CA ILE A 27 25.95 26.53 15.76
C ILE A 27 26.01 25.97 17.17
N SER A 28 25.32 24.86 17.42
CA SER A 28 25.24 24.17 18.69
C SER A 28 25.24 22.66 18.51
N PHE A 29 25.41 21.92 19.60
CA PHE A 29 25.23 20.46 19.63
C PHE A 29 23.91 20.12 20.33
N ALA A 30 23.00 19.46 19.64
CA ALA A 30 21.78 18.90 20.23
C ALA A 30 22.07 17.57 20.96
N ALA A 31 23.11 16.85 20.54
CA ALA A 31 23.73 15.71 21.21
C ALA A 31 25.20 15.67 20.81
N ASP A 32 26.04 14.80 21.42
CA ASP A 32 27.47 14.72 21.08
C ASP A 32 27.77 14.47 19.59
N ASP A 33 26.81 13.89 18.89
CA ASP A 33 26.92 13.55 17.47
C ASP A 33 25.80 14.15 16.62
N ILE A 34 25.06 15.14 17.14
CA ILE A 34 24.02 15.88 16.42
C ILE A 34 24.31 17.38 16.49
N ILE A 35 24.64 17.96 15.36
CA ILE A 35 24.94 19.38 15.21
C ILE A 35 23.70 20.10 14.70
N ARG A 36 23.30 21.19 15.35
CA ARG A 36 22.27 22.10 14.87
C ARG A 36 22.91 23.37 14.30
N ILE A 37 22.55 23.74 13.11
CA ILE A 37 22.99 24.96 12.42
C ILE A 37 21.76 25.78 12.06
N ARG A 38 21.65 26.97 12.63
CA ARG A 38 20.60 27.96 12.33
C ARG A 38 21.18 29.11 11.54
N ILE A 39 20.47 29.55 10.51
CA ILE A 39 20.96 30.60 9.62
C ILE A 39 19.86 31.63 9.41
N ASP A 40 20.17 32.90 9.72
CA ASP A 40 19.27 34.03 9.53
C ASP A 40 20.03 35.17 8.84
N ARG A 41 19.30 36.14 8.34
CA ARG A 41 19.84 37.32 7.63
C ARG A 41 20.43 38.31 8.61
N GLN A 42 19.94 38.36 9.83
CA GLN A 42 20.34 39.33 10.84
C GLN A 42 20.22 38.79 12.26
N GLU A 43 20.91 39.46 13.22
CA GLU A 43 20.72 39.18 14.65
C GLU A 43 19.49 39.87 15.22
N PRO A 44 18.86 39.30 16.25
CA PRO A 44 19.07 37.93 16.73
C PRO A 44 18.47 36.92 15.75
N ILE A 45 19.04 35.69 15.70
CA ILE A 45 18.44 34.59 14.94
C ILE A 45 17.06 34.32 15.54
N LYS A 46 16.03 34.40 14.71
CA LYS A 46 14.66 34.17 15.12
C LYS A 46 14.46 32.72 15.58
N THR A 47 13.48 32.49 16.43
CA THR A 47 12.99 31.15 16.76
C THR A 47 11.63 30.98 16.11
N GLU A 48 11.46 29.85 15.42
CA GLU A 48 10.21 29.51 14.76
C GLU A 48 9.77 28.14 15.25
N GLU A 49 8.51 28.00 15.64
CA GLU A 49 7.91 26.71 15.96
C GLU A 49 7.68 25.92 14.67
N THR A 50 8.31 24.75 14.55
CA THR A 50 8.27 23.96 13.31
C THR A 50 7.33 22.75 13.39
N PHE A 51 6.93 22.35 14.60
CA PHE A 51 6.12 21.13 14.84
C PHE A 51 6.80 19.82 14.40
N ILE A 52 8.09 19.87 14.04
CA ILE A 52 8.89 18.72 13.58
C ILE A 52 9.69 18.16 14.76
N VAL A 53 10.55 18.97 15.31
CA VAL A 53 11.38 18.65 16.46
C VAL A 53 10.73 19.25 17.73
N ASP A 54 10.24 18.39 18.63
CA ASP A 54 9.52 18.84 19.82
C ASP A 54 9.58 17.77 20.93
N PRO A 55 10.12 18.10 22.12
CA PRO A 55 10.84 19.35 22.41
C PRO A 55 12.20 19.40 21.71
N LEU A 56 12.66 20.61 21.44
CA LEU A 56 14.03 20.80 20.98
C LEU A 56 15.00 20.38 22.08
N PRO A 57 15.98 19.50 21.79
CA PRO A 57 16.97 19.11 22.76
C PRO A 57 17.75 20.34 23.28
N ALA A 58 18.03 20.36 24.59
CA ALA A 58 18.88 21.39 25.17
C ALA A 58 20.30 21.30 24.58
N ALA A 59 20.85 22.45 24.20
CA ALA A 59 22.18 22.51 23.63
C ALA A 59 23.24 21.98 24.63
N GLN A 60 24.05 21.03 24.14
CA GLN A 60 25.11 20.40 24.94
C GLN A 60 26.33 21.33 25.04
N ARG A 61 27.15 21.13 26.11
CA ARG A 61 28.43 21.82 26.23
C ARG A 61 29.45 21.25 25.21
N PHE A 62 30.28 22.15 24.67
CA PHE A 62 31.34 21.77 23.74
C PHE A 62 32.60 22.63 23.98
N ALA A 63 33.72 22.14 23.54
CA ALA A 63 34.96 22.90 23.55
C ALA A 63 35.12 23.72 22.28
N THR A 64 35.77 24.89 22.37
CA THR A 64 36.11 25.73 21.22
C THR A 64 37.60 25.94 21.12
N ILE A 65 38.12 25.89 19.90
CA ILE A 65 39.53 26.20 19.56
C ILE A 65 39.51 27.14 18.37
N GLU A 66 40.22 28.26 18.45
CA GLU A 66 40.31 29.19 17.34
C GLU A 66 41.75 29.22 16.80
N ASN A 67 41.84 29.27 15.49
CA ASN A 67 43.07 29.49 14.76
C ASN A 67 42.88 30.54 13.61
N ALA A 68 43.90 30.74 12.81
CA ALA A 68 43.85 31.74 11.74
C ALA A 68 42.79 31.44 10.67
N ALA A 69 42.45 30.13 10.44
CA ALA A 69 41.59 29.68 9.35
C ALA A 69 40.18 29.42 9.82
N ALA A 70 39.95 28.96 11.06
CA ALA A 70 38.67 28.48 11.53
C ALA A 70 38.45 28.66 13.03
N VAL A 71 37.18 28.60 13.43
CA VAL A 71 36.72 28.32 14.82
C VAL A 71 36.21 26.91 14.83
N THR A 72 36.87 26.03 15.63
CA THR A 72 36.50 24.61 15.75
C THR A 72 35.69 24.40 17.03
N LEU A 73 34.49 23.83 16.87
CA LEU A 73 33.68 23.35 17.98
C LEU A 73 33.90 21.82 18.09
N ARG A 74 33.99 21.29 19.33
CA ARG A 74 34.18 19.88 19.57
C ARG A 74 33.27 19.34 20.65
N SER A 75 32.53 18.27 20.36
CA SER A 75 31.80 17.43 21.31
C SER A 75 32.15 15.97 21.05
N GLY A 76 32.65 15.27 22.07
CA GLY A 76 33.08 13.88 21.92
C GLY A 76 34.08 13.69 20.77
N THR A 77 33.70 12.86 19.80
CA THR A 77 34.48 12.55 18.58
C THR A 77 34.13 13.44 17.39
N VAL A 78 33.09 14.27 17.52
CA VAL A 78 32.60 15.13 16.43
C VAL A 78 33.19 16.54 16.56
N THR A 79 33.62 17.09 15.44
CA THR A 79 34.10 18.47 15.33
C THR A 79 33.41 19.21 14.19
N VAL A 80 33.19 20.51 14.39
CA VAL A 80 32.70 21.43 13.35
C VAL A 80 33.71 22.56 13.20
N ASP A 81 34.38 22.62 12.06
CA ASP A 81 35.26 23.72 11.72
C ASP A 81 34.42 24.79 11.00
N VAL A 82 34.25 25.94 11.61
CA VAL A 82 33.63 27.13 11.00
C VAL A 82 34.72 27.93 10.35
N MET A 83 34.81 27.88 9.03
CA MET A 83 35.85 28.55 8.24
C MET A 83 35.65 30.06 8.25
N LYS A 84 36.72 30.84 8.34
CA LYS A 84 36.66 32.29 8.44
C LYS A 84 36.60 32.99 7.06
N SER A 85 37.30 32.44 6.07
CA SER A 85 37.36 33.02 4.70
C SER A 85 37.84 31.97 3.70
N PRO A 86 37.00 31.58 2.71
CA PRO A 86 35.58 31.88 2.65
C PRO A 86 34.83 31.23 3.81
N VAL A 87 33.73 31.85 4.22
CA VAL A 87 32.87 31.28 5.28
C VAL A 87 32.27 29.97 4.80
N GLY A 88 32.20 29.00 5.72
CA GLY A 88 31.64 27.70 5.49
C GLY A 88 31.82 26.83 6.71
N PHE A 89 31.46 25.57 6.63
CA PHE A 89 31.71 24.60 7.71
C PHE A 89 32.16 23.25 7.17
N VAL A 90 32.93 22.54 8.00
CA VAL A 90 33.34 21.15 7.76
C VAL A 90 33.01 20.37 9.02
N VAL A 91 32.20 19.34 8.88
CA VAL A 91 31.85 18.39 9.96
C VAL A 91 32.73 17.15 9.83
N ARG A 92 33.33 16.75 10.95
CA ARG A 92 34.23 15.58 11.04
C ARG A 92 33.81 14.69 12.19
N LYS A 93 34.01 13.39 12.02
CA LYS A 93 33.96 12.41 13.12
C LYS A 93 35.26 11.64 13.14
N ASN A 94 35.88 11.52 14.30
CA ASN A 94 37.23 10.91 14.45
C ASN A 94 38.27 11.51 13.47
N ASN A 95 38.21 12.83 13.23
CA ASN A 95 39.01 13.60 12.28
C ASN A 95 38.75 13.28 10.78
N VAL A 96 37.82 12.37 10.45
CA VAL A 96 37.41 12.08 9.09
C VAL A 96 36.31 13.07 8.66
N PRO A 97 36.42 13.77 7.55
CA PRO A 97 35.37 14.66 7.06
C PRO A 97 34.17 13.85 6.56
N LEU A 98 32.97 14.16 7.11
CA LEU A 98 31.71 13.57 6.73
C LEU A 98 30.95 14.43 5.71
N CYS A 99 30.79 15.73 6.02
CA CYS A 99 30.20 16.67 5.08
C CYS A 99 30.89 18.03 5.19
N ALA A 100 30.87 18.79 4.12
CA ALA A 100 31.43 20.12 4.06
C ALA A 100 30.61 21.01 3.13
N THR A 101 30.61 22.30 3.38
CA THR A 101 30.10 23.28 2.42
C THR A 101 31.09 23.48 1.25
N PRO A 102 30.61 23.81 0.03
CA PRO A 102 31.49 24.22 -1.03
C PRO A 102 32.34 25.46 -0.63
N ALA A 103 33.55 25.57 -1.21
CA ALA A 103 34.48 26.68 -0.92
C ALA A 103 33.94 28.06 -1.30
N SER A 104 32.95 28.12 -2.16
CA SER A 104 32.29 29.36 -2.58
C SER A 104 30.78 29.16 -2.67
N ASN A 105 30.05 30.24 -2.38
CA ASN A 105 28.59 30.29 -2.53
C ASN A 105 27.81 29.19 -1.78
N PHE A 106 28.29 28.78 -0.56
CA PHE A 106 27.62 27.74 0.21
C PHE A 106 26.25 28.20 0.71
N LEU A 107 26.06 29.51 0.85
CA LEU A 107 24.82 30.11 1.31
C LEU A 107 24.48 31.33 0.45
N SER A 108 23.21 31.44 0.09
CA SER A 108 22.71 32.62 -0.64
C SER A 108 21.30 32.98 -0.17
N PHE A 109 21.02 34.30 -0.24
CA PHE A 109 19.70 34.84 0.07
C PHE A 109 19.18 35.57 -1.19
N GLU A 110 17.93 35.24 -1.59
CA GLU A 110 17.23 35.86 -2.69
C GLU A 110 15.76 36.09 -2.34
N GLY A 111 15.32 37.34 -2.30
CA GLY A 111 13.96 37.65 -1.76
C GLY A 111 13.76 37.05 -0.38
N SER A 112 12.73 36.21 -0.20
CA SER A 112 12.49 35.44 1.04
C SER A 112 13.28 34.12 1.09
N THR A 113 13.77 33.67 -0.05
CA THR A 113 14.40 32.36 -0.22
C THR A 113 15.80 32.30 0.37
N THR A 114 16.12 31.20 1.04
CA THR A 114 17.47 30.87 1.54
C THR A 114 17.93 29.56 0.91
N THR A 115 19.13 29.55 0.34
CA THR A 115 19.73 28.34 -0.24
C THR A 115 20.99 27.96 0.50
N LEU A 116 21.00 26.75 1.09
CA LEU A 116 22.17 26.13 1.69
C LEU A 116 22.73 25.05 0.76
N ARG A 117 24.06 25.01 0.57
CA ARG A 117 24.75 24.05 -0.29
C ARG A 117 25.72 23.19 0.50
N ILE A 118 25.64 21.89 0.26
CA ILE A 118 26.53 20.87 0.82
C ILE A 118 27.31 20.22 -0.32
N GLY A 119 28.62 20.12 -0.19
CA GLY A 119 29.47 19.41 -1.15
C GLY A 119 29.25 17.91 -1.09
N LEU A 120 29.15 17.28 -2.24
CA LEU A 120 29.00 15.84 -2.40
C LEU A 120 30.27 15.22 -3.00
N THR A 121 30.59 13.99 -2.60
CA THR A 121 31.64 13.22 -3.26
C THR A 121 31.07 12.43 -4.47
N PRO A 122 31.88 12.06 -5.47
CA PRO A 122 31.40 11.41 -6.69
C PRO A 122 30.53 10.16 -6.44
N ASP A 123 30.92 9.31 -5.48
CA ASP A 123 30.26 8.03 -5.20
C ASP A 123 29.23 8.12 -4.07
N GLU A 124 28.96 9.33 -3.59
CA GLU A 124 28.03 9.53 -2.48
C GLU A 124 26.59 9.29 -2.91
N ARG A 125 25.91 8.40 -2.18
CA ARG A 125 24.48 8.11 -2.35
C ARG A 125 23.69 8.91 -1.32
N ILE A 126 22.55 9.43 -1.77
CA ILE A 126 21.59 10.16 -0.93
C ILE A 126 20.28 9.38 -0.96
N VAL A 127 19.79 8.97 0.21
CA VAL A 127 18.54 8.22 0.34
C VAL A 127 17.60 8.91 1.32
N GLY A 128 16.29 8.64 1.23
CA GLY A 128 15.27 9.34 2.02
C GLY A 128 14.47 10.35 1.21
N LEU A 129 14.17 11.52 1.79
CA LEU A 129 13.39 12.61 1.20
C LEU A 129 11.92 12.28 0.90
N GLY A 130 11.35 11.27 1.61
CA GLY A 130 9.93 10.97 1.56
C GLY A 130 9.52 9.99 0.46
N GLN A 131 8.24 10.03 0.10
CA GLN A 131 7.64 9.20 -0.94
C GLN A 131 7.91 9.83 -2.31
N ASP A 132 8.75 9.16 -3.11
CA ASP A 132 9.10 9.62 -4.45
C ASP A 132 8.19 8.96 -5.51
N PRO A 133 7.33 9.71 -6.21
CA PRO A 133 6.49 9.15 -7.27
C PRO A 133 7.29 8.61 -8.47
N MET A 134 8.58 8.91 -8.56
CA MET A 134 9.47 8.36 -9.59
C MET A 134 10.16 7.06 -9.14
N ALA A 135 9.82 6.53 -7.96
CA ALA A 135 10.29 5.25 -7.44
C ALA A 135 11.83 5.12 -7.35
N ARG A 136 12.51 6.18 -6.94
CA ARG A 136 13.97 6.18 -6.76
C ARG A 136 14.34 6.00 -5.30
N ILE A 137 15.23 5.07 -5.01
CA ILE A 137 15.82 4.92 -3.67
C ILE A 137 17.02 5.87 -3.52
N ASN A 138 17.94 5.87 -4.47
CA ASN A 138 19.03 6.81 -4.51
C ASN A 138 18.60 8.10 -5.21
N GLN A 139 18.62 9.22 -4.50
CA GLN A 139 18.19 10.54 -4.97
C GLN A 139 19.31 11.33 -5.66
N ARG A 140 20.52 10.76 -5.81
CA ARG A 140 21.62 11.45 -6.50
C ARG A 140 21.23 11.82 -7.93
N GLY A 141 21.51 13.07 -8.33
CA GLY A 141 21.15 13.61 -9.64
C GLY A 141 19.68 14.05 -9.77
N CYS A 142 18.91 14.06 -8.69
CA CYS A 142 17.48 14.37 -8.72
C CYS A 142 17.13 15.58 -7.86
N GLU A 143 16.02 16.21 -8.19
CA GLU A 143 15.38 17.22 -7.34
C GLU A 143 14.15 16.62 -6.65
N ARG A 144 14.03 16.87 -5.36
CA ARG A 144 12.89 16.45 -4.52
C ARG A 144 12.20 17.66 -3.93
N TRP A 145 10.88 17.62 -3.93
CA TRP A 145 10.04 18.69 -3.42
C TRP A 145 9.45 18.32 -2.06
N MET A 146 9.66 19.18 -1.08
CA MET A 146 8.98 19.11 0.20
C MET A 146 7.67 19.88 0.07
N TRP A 147 6.75 19.30 -0.68
CA TRP A 147 5.41 19.77 -0.95
C TRP A 147 4.51 18.57 -1.19
N ASN A 148 3.55 18.34 -0.30
CA ASN A 148 2.66 17.21 -0.40
C ASN A 148 1.66 17.39 -1.53
N GLU A 149 1.53 16.38 -2.41
CA GLU A 149 0.60 16.41 -3.53
C GLU A 149 -0.11 15.07 -3.71
N TRP A 150 -1.38 15.11 -4.02
CA TRP A 150 -2.13 13.94 -4.45
C TRP A 150 -1.60 13.40 -5.79
N GLY A 151 -1.77 12.08 -5.97
CA GLY A 151 -1.18 11.28 -7.02
C GLY A 151 -1.60 11.54 -8.45
N GLY A 152 -1.50 12.78 -8.95
CA GLY A 152 -1.55 13.03 -10.39
C GLY A 152 -0.52 12.25 -11.20
N TRP A 153 0.41 11.59 -10.57
CA TRP A 153 1.44 10.75 -11.14
C TRP A 153 0.99 9.31 -11.43
N ARG A 154 -0.18 8.87 -10.96
CA ARG A 154 -0.75 7.51 -11.07
C ARG A 154 0.13 6.38 -10.51
N ARG A 155 1.36 6.68 -10.12
CA ARG A 155 2.32 5.75 -9.50
C ARG A 155 2.33 5.87 -7.98
N SER A 156 2.18 7.11 -7.49
CA SER A 156 2.16 7.48 -6.07
C SER A 156 1.85 8.97 -5.95
N GLY A 157 1.41 9.43 -4.77
CA GLY A 157 1.48 10.85 -4.41
C GLY A 157 2.92 11.28 -4.11
N ASN A 158 3.20 12.57 -4.20
CA ASN A 158 4.42 13.15 -3.67
C ASN A 158 4.23 13.49 -2.19
N MET A 159 5.03 12.87 -1.32
CA MET A 159 5.10 13.22 0.10
C MET A 159 6.54 13.56 0.45
N GLY A 160 6.81 14.84 0.67
CA GLY A 160 8.14 15.31 1.04
C GLY A 160 8.42 15.08 2.52
N VAL A 161 9.59 14.53 2.83
CA VAL A 161 10.14 14.50 4.18
C VAL A 161 11.52 15.13 4.13
N PRO A 162 11.77 16.27 4.80
CA PRO A 162 13.00 17.02 4.66
C PRO A 162 14.19 16.40 5.43
N PHE A 163 14.36 15.09 5.23
CA PHE A 163 15.37 14.25 5.87
C PHE A 163 16.02 13.32 4.85
N TYR A 164 17.34 13.33 4.79
CA TYR A 164 18.10 12.40 3.98
C TYR A 164 19.27 11.78 4.75
N ILE A 165 19.71 10.61 4.30
CA ILE A 165 20.87 9.89 4.80
C ILE A 165 21.89 9.79 3.69
N SER A 166 23.13 10.13 3.99
CA SER A 166 24.29 10.00 3.10
C SER A 166 25.08 8.74 3.37
N SER A 167 25.55 8.08 2.31
CA SER A 167 26.47 6.94 2.42
C SER A 167 27.83 7.29 3.05
N ARG A 168 28.08 8.58 3.34
CA ARG A 168 29.28 9.06 4.03
C ARG A 168 29.20 8.96 5.55
N GLY A 169 28.12 8.43 6.12
CA GLY A 169 27.94 8.29 7.56
C GLY A 169 27.41 9.54 8.25
N TYR A 170 26.63 10.34 7.55
CA TYR A 170 25.83 11.41 8.13
C TYR A 170 24.43 11.43 7.56
N ALA A 171 23.53 12.09 8.28
CA ALA A 171 22.20 12.42 7.81
C ALA A 171 21.92 13.91 8.07
N LEU A 172 20.94 14.47 7.35
CA LEU A 172 20.53 15.86 7.53
C LEU A 172 19.00 15.94 7.60
N LEU A 173 18.51 16.62 8.62
CA LEU A 173 17.11 17.00 8.81
C LEU A 173 17.02 18.54 8.68
N LEU A 174 16.21 19.02 7.74
CA LEU A 174 15.78 20.42 7.70
C LEU A 174 14.59 20.58 8.64
N ASN A 175 14.80 21.29 9.76
CA ASN A 175 13.78 21.57 10.76
C ASN A 175 12.96 22.80 10.36
N SER A 176 12.21 22.68 9.28
CA SER A 176 11.33 23.72 8.74
C SER A 176 10.11 23.12 8.09
N SER A 177 8.95 23.70 8.36
CA SER A 177 7.66 23.31 7.74
C SER A 177 7.36 24.04 6.44
N TRP A 178 8.14 25.06 6.10
CA TRP A 178 7.97 25.80 4.87
C TRP A 178 8.27 24.94 3.64
N ALA A 179 7.67 25.31 2.53
CA ALA A 179 7.94 24.69 1.25
C ALA A 179 9.44 24.75 0.93
N SER A 180 10.01 23.62 0.52
CA SER A 180 11.45 23.54 0.23
C SER A 180 11.76 22.50 -0.86
N ARG A 181 12.95 22.62 -1.45
CA ARG A 181 13.44 21.75 -2.53
C ARG A 181 14.84 21.28 -2.22
N PHE A 182 15.12 20.03 -2.58
CA PHE A 182 16.44 19.40 -2.43
C PHE A 182 16.94 18.98 -3.81
N ALA A 183 17.94 19.65 -4.36
CA ALA A 183 18.63 19.22 -5.58
C ALA A 183 19.88 18.44 -5.19
N CYS A 184 19.87 17.14 -5.42
CA CYS A 184 20.87 16.20 -4.93
C CYS A 184 21.98 15.95 -5.96
N GLY A 185 22.77 16.98 -6.33
CA GLY A 185 23.86 16.82 -7.28
C GLY A 185 23.45 17.04 -8.74
N GLY A 186 23.04 18.27 -9.07
CA GLY A 186 22.61 18.67 -10.42
C GLY A 186 21.23 18.10 -10.76
N GLY A 187 20.18 18.79 -10.33
CA GLY A 187 18.82 18.28 -10.46
C GLY A 187 18.36 18.18 -11.92
N ALA A 188 18.32 16.98 -12.46
CA ALA A 188 17.33 16.71 -13.48
C ALA A 188 15.95 16.85 -12.82
N ILE A 189 15.10 17.72 -13.35
CA ILE A 189 13.70 17.77 -12.96
C ILE A 189 13.17 16.36 -13.15
N ALA A 190 12.51 15.82 -12.12
CA ALA A 190 11.64 14.68 -12.32
C ALA A 190 10.78 14.93 -13.55
N GLU A 191 10.61 13.93 -14.41
CA GLU A 191 9.78 14.01 -15.62
C GLU A 191 8.56 14.89 -15.33
N LYS A 192 8.28 15.85 -16.24
CA LYS A 192 7.15 16.75 -16.08
C LYS A 192 5.93 15.95 -15.66
N ALA A 193 5.32 16.36 -14.57
CA ALA A 193 4.02 15.83 -14.22
C ALA A 193 3.12 15.89 -15.45
N PRO A 194 2.37 14.84 -15.80
CA PRO A 194 1.46 14.87 -16.92
C PRO A 194 0.58 16.13 -16.86
N GLU A 195 0.23 16.74 -18.00
CA GLU A 195 -0.54 18.00 -18.06
C GLU A 195 -1.86 17.95 -17.25
N TRP A 196 -2.38 16.74 -16.97
CA TRP A 196 -3.55 16.49 -16.13
C TRP A 196 -3.21 16.25 -14.65
N SER A 197 -1.92 16.31 -14.24
CA SER A 197 -1.52 16.19 -12.86
C SER A 197 -2.00 17.39 -12.06
N CYS A 198 -2.89 17.13 -11.15
CA CYS A 198 -3.46 17.96 -10.11
C CYS A 198 -3.16 19.46 -10.11
N VAL A 199 -4.15 20.20 -10.56
CA VAL A 199 -4.24 21.65 -10.43
C VAL A 199 -4.67 22.09 -9.02
N TRP A 200 -4.94 21.13 -8.11
CA TRP A 200 -5.72 21.37 -6.90
C TRP A 200 -4.94 22.04 -5.75
N ALA A 201 -3.62 21.79 -5.65
CA ALA A 201 -2.77 22.44 -4.65
C ALA A 201 -1.39 22.72 -5.25
N PRO A 202 -1.25 23.71 -6.15
CA PRO A 202 0.02 23.97 -6.80
C PRO A 202 1.09 24.39 -5.78
N PRO A 203 2.36 23.94 -5.96
CA PRO A 203 3.45 24.42 -5.13
C PRO A 203 3.66 25.93 -5.34
N PRO A 204 4.34 26.61 -4.42
CA PRO A 204 4.58 28.06 -4.52
C PRO A 204 5.54 28.47 -5.64
N TRP A 205 6.11 27.50 -6.37
CA TRP A 205 6.97 27.69 -7.56
C TRP A 205 6.33 27.09 -8.82
N PRO A 206 6.74 27.52 -10.03
CA PRO A 206 6.33 26.89 -11.28
C PRO A 206 6.73 25.41 -11.32
N ARG A 207 5.82 24.53 -11.81
CA ARG A 207 6.06 23.08 -11.85
C ARG A 207 7.23 22.65 -12.74
N ASP A 208 7.61 23.47 -13.69
CA ASP A 208 8.75 23.28 -14.57
C ASP A 208 10.02 23.99 -14.07
N ALA A 209 9.93 24.73 -12.94
CA ALA A 209 11.09 25.35 -12.34
C ALA A 209 11.94 24.31 -11.61
N ASN A 210 13.24 24.35 -11.84
CA ASN A 210 14.23 23.69 -10.98
C ASN A 210 14.91 24.73 -10.08
N CYS A 211 15.64 24.28 -9.07
CA CYS A 211 16.37 25.17 -8.19
C CYS A 211 17.65 25.78 -8.84
N GLY A 212 17.88 25.51 -10.13
CA GLY A 212 19.01 26.01 -10.87
C GLY A 212 20.36 25.38 -10.53
N GLU A 213 20.40 24.37 -9.65
CA GLU A 213 21.62 23.65 -9.33
C GLU A 213 22.00 22.72 -10.48
N THR A 214 23.15 22.93 -11.09
CA THR A 214 23.67 22.11 -12.19
C THR A 214 24.93 21.34 -11.81
N ASN A 215 25.52 21.65 -10.65
CA ASN A 215 26.76 21.02 -10.22
C ASN A 215 26.49 19.64 -9.64
N PRO A 216 27.02 18.54 -10.25
CA PRO A 216 26.81 17.18 -9.74
C PRO A 216 27.44 16.95 -8.36
N ASP A 217 28.38 17.76 -7.94
CA ASP A 217 29.10 17.65 -6.67
C ASP A 217 28.53 18.55 -5.56
N VAL A 218 27.29 19.05 -5.75
CA VAL A 218 26.62 19.91 -4.78
C VAL A 218 25.18 19.46 -4.55
N LEU A 219 24.80 19.32 -3.27
CA LEU A 219 23.41 19.22 -2.84
C LEU A 219 22.94 20.62 -2.41
N SER A 220 21.89 21.13 -3.05
CA SER A 220 21.29 22.42 -2.71
C SER A 220 19.96 22.24 -1.98
N ILE A 221 19.81 22.86 -0.83
CA ILE A 221 18.57 22.93 -0.05
C ILE A 221 18.03 24.34 -0.22
N VAL A 222 16.91 24.48 -0.91
CA VAL A 222 16.22 25.74 -1.18
C VAL A 222 15.00 25.84 -0.29
N LEU A 223 15.03 26.76 0.67
CA LEU A 223 13.92 27.05 1.57
C LEU A 223 13.24 28.34 1.12
N GLU A 224 11.94 28.29 0.82
CA GLU A 224 11.22 29.42 0.22
C GLU A 224 10.98 30.58 1.20
N ASN A 225 10.88 30.27 2.50
CA ASN A 225 10.71 31.27 3.55
C ASN A 225 11.14 30.72 4.91
N GLY A 226 11.16 31.54 5.95
CA GLY A 226 11.54 31.15 7.31
C GLY A 226 13.05 31.07 7.53
N ILE A 227 13.42 30.36 8.57
CA ILE A 227 14.82 30.20 9.02
C ILE A 227 15.37 28.88 8.51
N MET A 228 16.55 28.90 7.93
CA MET A 228 17.29 27.69 7.59
C MET A 228 17.80 27.07 8.89
N ASP A 229 17.12 26.05 9.42
CA ASP A 229 17.47 25.33 10.65
C ASP A 229 17.73 23.86 10.28
N VAL A 230 18.97 23.41 10.33
CA VAL A 230 19.35 22.05 9.94
C VAL A 230 20.01 21.31 11.11
N CYS A 231 19.65 20.04 11.28
CA CYS A 231 20.33 19.11 12.15
C CYS A 231 21.17 18.13 11.33
N ILE A 232 22.48 18.12 11.54
CA ILE A 232 23.41 17.15 10.93
C ILE A 232 23.69 16.06 11.93
N ILE A 233 23.32 14.82 11.61
CA ILE A 233 23.42 13.63 12.44
C ILE A 233 24.64 12.82 11.97
N CYS A 234 25.64 12.63 12.85
CA CYS A 234 26.90 11.95 12.54
C CYS A 234 26.85 10.49 13.00
N ARG A 235 26.12 9.62 12.24
CA ARG A 235 25.94 8.21 12.55
C ARG A 235 26.38 7.34 11.37
N GLU A 236 27.07 6.24 11.65
CA GLU A 236 27.74 5.44 10.63
C GLU A 236 26.81 4.48 9.90
N SER A 237 25.71 4.06 10.53
CA SER A 237 24.73 3.16 9.92
C SER A 237 23.39 3.87 9.66
N VAL A 238 22.64 3.36 8.69
CA VAL A 238 21.29 3.85 8.39
C VAL A 238 20.36 3.69 9.58
N ASP A 239 20.39 2.55 10.28
CA ASP A 239 19.59 2.32 11.48
C ASP A 239 19.90 3.35 12.58
N ALA A 240 21.17 3.63 12.83
CA ALA A 240 21.56 4.62 13.83
C ALA A 240 21.16 6.06 13.43
N ALA A 241 21.20 6.38 12.14
CA ALA A 241 20.70 7.66 11.64
C ALA A 241 19.18 7.79 11.79
N LEU A 242 18.43 6.72 11.53
CA LEU A 242 16.98 6.67 11.73
C LEU A 242 16.59 6.71 13.22
N GLU A 243 17.35 6.06 14.09
CA GLU A 243 17.16 6.16 15.54
C GLU A 243 17.32 7.63 16.01
N ALA A 244 18.41 8.29 15.62
CA ALA A 244 18.63 9.70 15.96
C ALA A 244 17.56 10.63 15.35
N TYR A 245 17.08 10.34 14.15
CA TYR A 245 15.93 11.03 13.55
C TYR A 245 14.66 10.86 14.40
N ALA A 246 14.38 9.64 14.85
CA ALA A 246 13.23 9.37 15.72
C ALA A 246 13.37 10.04 17.08
N ASP A 247 14.58 10.08 17.66
CA ASP A 247 14.88 10.83 18.90
C ASP A 247 14.57 12.32 18.75
N LEU A 248 14.84 12.90 17.59
CA LEU A 248 14.57 14.32 17.31
C LEU A 248 13.10 14.60 17.01
N THR A 249 12.42 13.71 16.27
CA THR A 249 11.09 13.98 15.71
C THR A 249 9.97 13.25 16.46
N GLY A 250 10.32 12.40 17.41
CA GLY A 250 9.42 11.56 18.17
C GLY A 250 9.25 10.16 17.57
N HIS A 251 9.30 9.17 18.43
CA HIS A 251 9.13 7.77 18.08
C HIS A 251 7.68 7.43 17.76
N ALA A 252 7.47 6.54 16.79
CA ALA A 252 6.16 5.96 16.52
C ALA A 252 5.72 5.10 17.71
N PRO A 253 4.50 5.26 18.25
CA PRO A 253 3.98 4.40 19.32
C PRO A 253 3.73 2.98 18.80
N MET A 254 3.61 2.01 19.72
CA MET A 254 3.14 0.68 19.37
C MET A 254 1.76 0.76 18.71
N PRO A 255 1.56 0.20 17.51
CA PRO A 255 0.25 0.14 16.89
C PRO A 255 -0.67 -0.82 17.66
N PRO A 256 -1.99 -0.68 17.57
CA PRO A 256 -2.89 -1.71 18.05
C PRO A 256 -2.69 -3.00 17.21
N LYS A 257 -2.74 -4.17 17.84
CA LYS A 257 -2.47 -5.46 17.15
C LYS A 257 -3.37 -5.69 15.94
N TRP A 258 -4.64 -5.27 16.00
CA TRP A 258 -5.57 -5.42 14.88
C TRP A 258 -5.13 -4.68 13.61
N ALA A 259 -4.36 -3.59 13.73
CA ALA A 259 -3.85 -2.86 12.56
C ALA A 259 -2.76 -3.62 11.79
N LEU A 260 -2.19 -4.69 12.36
CA LEU A 260 -1.16 -5.54 11.75
C LEU A 260 -1.75 -6.78 11.08
N GLY A 261 -3.02 -7.11 11.34
CA GLY A 261 -3.79 -8.13 10.65
C GLY A 261 -4.21 -7.68 9.25
N PHE A 262 -5.15 -8.41 8.66
CA PHE A 262 -5.67 -8.09 7.33
C PHE A 262 -6.75 -7.00 7.40
N ILE A 263 -6.58 -5.95 6.61
CA ILE A 263 -7.49 -4.83 6.46
C ILE A 263 -8.20 -4.93 5.11
N GLN A 264 -9.47 -5.29 5.13
CA GLN A 264 -10.31 -5.32 3.95
C GLN A 264 -10.93 -3.95 3.69
N CYS A 265 -10.70 -3.42 2.51
CA CYS A 265 -11.23 -2.15 2.07
C CYS A 265 -11.60 -2.21 0.59
N LYS A 266 -12.54 -1.38 0.18
CA LYS A 266 -12.84 -1.02 -1.20
C LYS A 266 -13.46 0.37 -1.27
N ASN A 267 -13.47 1.00 -2.39
CA ASN A 267 -14.20 2.24 -2.68
C ASN A 267 -15.54 1.87 -3.36
N ARG A 268 -16.61 1.60 -2.59
CA ARG A 268 -16.81 1.62 -1.12
C ARG A 268 -17.85 0.57 -0.69
N TYR A 269 -17.99 0.34 0.60
CA TYR A 269 -19.19 -0.28 1.16
C TYR A 269 -20.27 0.79 1.29
N ARG A 270 -21.47 0.52 0.78
CA ARG A 270 -22.51 1.54 0.61
C ARG A 270 -23.51 1.61 1.74
N SER A 271 -23.59 0.52 2.54
CA SER A 271 -24.57 0.42 3.60
C SER A 271 -24.11 -0.48 4.74
N GLN A 272 -24.77 -0.31 5.88
CA GLN A 272 -24.64 -1.18 7.03
C GLN A 272 -24.91 -2.66 6.68
N ALA A 273 -25.94 -2.91 5.89
CA ALA A 273 -26.30 -4.28 5.47
C ALA A 273 -25.17 -4.93 4.64
N GLU A 274 -24.56 -4.17 3.72
CA GLU A 274 -23.42 -4.65 2.94
C GLU A 274 -22.24 -4.99 3.84
N LEU A 275 -21.84 -4.09 4.71
CA LEU A 275 -20.68 -4.29 5.58
C LEU A 275 -20.84 -5.53 6.46
N LEU A 276 -22.04 -5.71 7.06
CA LEU A 276 -22.35 -6.87 7.88
C LEU A 276 -22.37 -8.18 7.08
N ALA A 277 -22.92 -8.16 5.85
CA ALA A 277 -22.93 -9.34 4.99
C ALA A 277 -21.51 -9.81 4.65
N ILE A 278 -20.62 -8.87 4.31
CA ILE A 278 -19.20 -9.16 4.03
C ILE A 278 -18.48 -9.71 5.28
N ALA A 279 -18.71 -9.11 6.43
CA ALA A 279 -18.15 -9.58 7.69
C ALA A 279 -18.53 -11.05 7.99
N ARG A 280 -19.82 -11.35 7.89
CA ARG A 280 -20.35 -12.70 8.08
C ARG A 280 -19.76 -13.67 7.07
N GLU A 281 -19.55 -13.26 5.83
CA GLU A 281 -18.96 -14.10 4.79
C GLU A 281 -17.47 -14.39 5.04
N TYR A 282 -16.66 -13.42 5.52
CA TYR A 282 -15.29 -13.68 5.99
C TYR A 282 -15.28 -14.77 7.07
N ARG A 283 -16.19 -14.69 8.06
CA ARG A 283 -16.28 -15.67 9.15
C ARG A 283 -16.80 -17.03 8.67
N ARG A 284 -17.82 -17.05 7.78
CA ARG A 284 -18.34 -18.28 7.18
C ARG A 284 -17.26 -19.04 6.41
N ARG A 285 -16.44 -18.31 5.63
CA ARG A 285 -15.32 -18.88 4.88
C ARG A 285 -14.10 -19.18 5.73
N LYS A 286 -14.09 -18.78 7.00
CA LYS A 286 -12.92 -18.89 7.89
C LYS A 286 -11.67 -18.21 7.28
N ILE A 287 -11.82 -17.05 6.67
CA ILE A 287 -10.70 -16.23 6.19
C ILE A 287 -10.37 -15.21 7.28
N PRO A 288 -9.13 -15.13 7.78
CA PRO A 288 -8.76 -14.14 8.78
C PRO A 288 -8.97 -12.71 8.28
N CYS A 289 -9.51 -11.87 9.15
CA CYS A 289 -9.71 -10.45 8.87
C CYS A 289 -9.93 -9.70 10.19
N ASP A 290 -9.15 -8.65 10.43
CA ASP A 290 -9.29 -7.81 11.62
C ASP A 290 -10.10 -6.55 11.38
N VAL A 291 -10.08 -6.01 10.16
CA VAL A 291 -10.62 -4.67 9.91
C VAL A 291 -11.48 -4.65 8.65
N LEU A 292 -12.63 -4.03 8.76
CA LEU A 292 -13.41 -3.54 7.63
C LEU A 292 -13.39 -2.01 7.63
N VAL A 293 -13.18 -1.43 6.45
CA VAL A 293 -13.06 0.02 6.28
C VAL A 293 -14.32 0.60 5.66
N ILE A 294 -14.91 1.58 6.31
CA ILE A 294 -15.98 2.40 5.76
C ILE A 294 -15.32 3.61 5.07
N ASP A 295 -15.33 3.59 3.75
CA ASP A 295 -14.82 4.66 2.90
C ASP A 295 -15.83 5.82 2.83
N TRP A 296 -15.52 6.85 2.08
CA TRP A 296 -16.28 8.10 1.97
C TRP A 296 -17.79 7.91 1.73
N LEU A 297 -18.58 8.99 1.90
CA LEU A 297 -20.03 9.02 1.71
C LEU A 297 -20.87 8.18 2.70
N TRP A 298 -20.29 7.87 3.87
CA TRP A 298 -21.07 7.41 5.02
C TRP A 298 -21.87 8.56 5.67
N PHE A 299 -21.58 9.78 5.29
CA PHE A 299 -22.19 11.06 5.66
C PHE A 299 -23.04 11.63 4.50
N ARG A 300 -23.85 12.63 4.75
CA ARG A 300 -24.63 13.30 3.69
C ARG A 300 -23.82 14.37 2.95
N HIS A 301 -23.12 15.22 3.67
CA HIS A 301 -22.25 16.29 3.15
C HIS A 301 -20.85 16.14 3.75
N PHE A 302 -19.83 16.51 3.02
CA PHE A 302 -18.50 16.56 3.59
C PHE A 302 -18.48 17.42 4.85
N GLY A 303 -17.83 16.91 5.90
CA GLY A 303 -17.72 17.60 7.19
C GLY A 303 -18.91 17.45 8.12
N ASP A 304 -19.96 16.69 7.78
CA ASP A 304 -21.07 16.44 8.70
C ASP A 304 -20.64 15.67 9.95
N LEU A 305 -19.60 14.81 9.82
CA LEU A 305 -19.16 13.91 10.88
C LEU A 305 -20.32 13.17 11.58
N ALA A 306 -21.35 12.87 10.81
CA ALA A 306 -22.58 12.22 11.24
C ALA A 306 -23.03 11.19 10.21
N TRP A 307 -23.53 10.06 10.70
CA TRP A 307 -24.02 8.97 9.87
C TRP A 307 -25.23 9.36 9.02
N PHE A 308 -25.16 9.03 7.74
CA PHE A 308 -26.32 9.12 6.86
C PHE A 308 -27.27 7.95 7.17
N LYS A 309 -28.33 8.23 7.92
CA LYS A 309 -29.20 7.20 8.51
C LYS A 309 -29.94 6.32 7.52
N ASN A 310 -30.11 6.74 6.28
CA ASN A 310 -30.72 5.90 5.23
C ASN A 310 -29.86 4.68 4.92
N ASP A 311 -28.54 4.85 4.86
CA ASP A 311 -27.59 3.80 4.55
C ASP A 311 -27.04 3.12 5.82
N TRP A 312 -26.98 3.88 6.93
CA TRP A 312 -26.42 3.48 8.21
C TRP A 312 -27.43 3.70 9.35
N PRO A 313 -28.53 2.90 9.40
CA PRO A 313 -29.64 3.17 10.34
C PRO A 313 -29.24 2.97 11.81
N ASP A 314 -28.41 1.98 12.12
CA ASP A 314 -27.94 1.66 13.47
C ASP A 314 -26.42 1.41 13.50
N PRO A 315 -25.60 2.46 13.42
CA PRO A 315 -24.15 2.28 13.39
C PRO A 315 -23.57 1.66 14.65
N LYS A 316 -24.15 1.97 15.82
CA LYS A 316 -23.68 1.40 17.09
C LYS A 316 -23.92 -0.10 17.15
N GLY A 317 -25.14 -0.56 16.86
CA GLY A 317 -25.46 -1.99 16.82
C GLY A 317 -24.62 -2.73 15.75
N MET A 318 -24.39 -2.09 14.59
CA MET A 318 -23.48 -2.63 13.58
C MET A 318 -22.06 -2.80 14.12
N CYS A 319 -21.47 -1.82 14.76
CA CYS A 319 -20.12 -1.91 15.30
C CYS A 319 -20.04 -2.96 16.44
N GLU A 320 -21.09 -3.06 17.27
CA GLU A 320 -21.17 -4.10 18.32
C GLU A 320 -21.22 -5.52 17.72
N GLU A 321 -22.00 -5.73 16.64
CA GLU A 321 -22.04 -7.00 15.93
C GLU A 321 -20.69 -7.33 15.29
N LEU A 322 -20.05 -6.37 14.61
CA LEU A 322 -18.73 -6.55 14.02
C LEU A 322 -17.68 -6.89 15.08
N ALA A 323 -17.69 -6.19 16.21
CA ALA A 323 -16.80 -6.45 17.33
C ALA A 323 -17.02 -7.85 17.93
N SER A 324 -18.27 -8.34 17.99
CA SER A 324 -18.57 -9.71 18.43
C SER A 324 -17.98 -10.79 17.52
N MET A 325 -17.76 -10.45 16.25
CA MET A 325 -17.06 -11.26 15.27
C MET A 325 -15.53 -11.03 15.28
N GLY A 326 -15.00 -10.18 16.17
CA GLY A 326 -13.60 -9.80 16.20
C GLY A 326 -13.18 -8.93 15.02
N ILE A 327 -14.08 -8.12 14.47
CA ILE A 327 -13.82 -7.19 13.38
C ILE A 327 -13.88 -5.77 13.91
N THR A 328 -12.80 -5.03 13.69
CA THR A 328 -12.66 -3.62 14.00
C THR A 328 -13.14 -2.77 12.82
N VAL A 329 -13.75 -1.61 13.10
CA VAL A 329 -14.17 -0.69 12.05
C VAL A 329 -13.24 0.51 11.99
N MET A 330 -12.69 0.74 10.79
CA MET A 330 -12.04 2.00 10.41
C MET A 330 -12.97 2.83 9.54
N GLN A 331 -12.84 4.17 9.61
CA GLN A 331 -13.72 5.08 8.88
C GLN A 331 -12.92 6.21 8.24
N ALA A 332 -13.25 6.50 6.97
CA ALA A 332 -12.66 7.61 6.24
C ALA A 332 -13.19 8.95 6.75
N GLN A 333 -12.27 9.87 6.99
CA GLN A 333 -12.52 11.27 7.32
C GLN A 333 -11.81 12.16 6.30
N HIS A 334 -12.39 13.32 6.03
CA HIS A 334 -11.89 14.27 5.05
C HIS A 334 -11.75 15.65 5.66
N PRO A 335 -10.79 16.47 5.21
CA PRO A 335 -10.56 17.80 5.77
C PRO A 335 -11.59 18.83 5.32
N PHE A 336 -12.42 18.47 4.34
CA PHE A 336 -13.36 19.39 3.70
C PHE A 336 -14.70 19.48 4.43
N ILE A 337 -15.29 20.66 4.37
CA ILE A 337 -16.64 20.94 4.88
C ILE A 337 -17.44 21.62 3.77
N ASP A 338 -18.48 20.94 3.29
CA ASP A 338 -19.43 21.54 2.36
C ASP A 338 -20.22 22.66 3.07
N LYS A 339 -20.48 23.78 2.42
CA LYS A 339 -21.22 24.90 3.02
C LYS A 339 -22.68 24.54 3.35
N LYS A 340 -23.14 23.37 2.86
CA LYS A 340 -24.43 22.76 3.23
C LYS A 340 -24.35 21.86 4.46
N SER A 341 -23.15 21.59 4.97
CA SER A 341 -22.94 20.77 6.17
C SER A 341 -23.54 21.44 7.39
N LEU A 342 -24.11 20.65 8.30
CA LEU A 342 -24.62 21.07 9.57
C LEU A 342 -23.61 21.79 10.47
N LEU A 343 -22.31 21.51 10.26
CA LEU A 343 -21.22 22.02 11.06
C LEU A 343 -20.58 23.29 10.49
N TYR A 344 -20.80 23.61 9.21
CA TYR A 344 -20.13 24.72 8.53
C TYR A 344 -20.32 26.08 9.23
N GLU A 345 -21.55 26.49 9.45
CA GLU A 345 -21.84 27.82 10.05
C GLU A 345 -21.26 27.91 11.47
N ARG A 346 -21.32 26.84 12.23
CA ARG A 346 -20.73 26.79 13.58
C ARG A 346 -19.21 26.96 13.53
N PHE A 347 -18.52 26.19 12.70
CA PHE A 347 -17.07 26.27 12.62
C PHE A 347 -16.58 27.56 11.97
N LYS A 348 -17.33 28.09 11.02
CA LYS A 348 -17.05 29.40 10.41
C LYS A 348 -17.13 30.52 11.45
N LYS A 349 -18.17 30.53 12.28
CA LYS A 349 -18.34 31.52 13.36
C LYS A 349 -17.21 31.45 14.39
N GLN A 350 -16.64 30.27 14.60
CA GLN A 350 -15.50 30.02 15.50
C GLN A 350 -14.14 30.32 14.86
N GLY A 351 -14.09 30.60 13.56
CA GLY A 351 -12.84 30.83 12.85
C GLY A 351 -12.02 29.54 12.61
N PHE A 352 -12.67 28.37 12.56
CA PHE A 352 -12.00 27.04 12.41
C PHE A 352 -11.99 26.51 10.98
N VAL A 353 -12.50 27.29 10.03
CA VAL A 353 -12.52 26.91 8.62
C VAL A 353 -12.07 28.09 7.75
N PHE A 354 -11.48 27.77 6.62
CA PHE A 354 -11.17 28.73 5.56
C PHE A 354 -11.76 28.25 4.23
N ASP A 355 -12.30 29.17 3.45
CA ASP A 355 -12.96 28.87 2.18
C ASP A 355 -11.92 28.45 1.14
N ILE A 356 -12.19 27.33 0.44
CA ILE A 356 -11.38 26.81 -0.67
C ILE A 356 -12.13 26.93 -2.01
N SER A 357 -13.44 27.05 -2.00
CA SER A 357 -14.28 27.30 -3.17
C SER A 357 -15.60 27.97 -2.78
N ALA A 358 -16.42 28.29 -3.79
CA ALA A 358 -17.77 28.84 -3.56
C ALA A 358 -18.66 27.91 -2.71
N GLU A 359 -18.45 26.60 -2.78
CA GLU A 359 -19.32 25.59 -2.16
C GLU A 359 -18.66 24.86 -0.97
N ARG A 360 -17.34 25.01 -0.77
CA ARG A 360 -16.56 24.19 0.14
C ARG A 360 -15.53 24.99 0.91
N ALA A 361 -15.30 24.60 2.16
CA ALA A 361 -14.22 25.06 3.03
C ALA A 361 -13.33 23.92 3.48
N ALA A 362 -12.14 24.22 3.96
CA ALA A 362 -11.28 23.28 4.66
C ALA A 362 -11.24 23.60 6.14
N PHE A 363 -11.05 22.58 6.97
CA PHE A 363 -10.93 22.70 8.41
C PHE A 363 -9.50 23.06 8.82
N ASP A 364 -9.30 24.03 9.71
CA ASP A 364 -7.97 24.47 10.12
C ASP A 364 -7.40 23.62 11.27
N HIS A 365 -6.86 22.47 10.94
CA HIS A 365 -6.19 21.60 11.92
C HIS A 365 -4.91 22.21 12.52
N SER A 366 -4.43 23.35 12.03
CA SER A 366 -3.29 24.04 12.64
C SER A 366 -3.67 24.71 13.97
N SER A 367 -4.95 25.03 14.18
CA SER A 367 -5.48 25.55 15.42
C SER A 367 -5.73 24.44 16.45
N ALA A 368 -5.20 24.60 17.68
CA ALA A 368 -5.48 23.66 18.77
C ALA A 368 -6.99 23.65 19.12
N ALA A 369 -7.61 24.83 19.27
CA ALA A 369 -9.03 24.94 19.56
C ALA A 369 -9.92 24.34 18.45
N ALA A 370 -9.46 24.40 17.19
CA ALA A 370 -10.16 23.73 16.11
C ALA A 370 -10.04 22.21 16.23
N ARG A 371 -8.86 21.66 16.55
CA ARG A 371 -8.70 20.22 16.82
C ARG A 371 -9.60 19.72 17.95
N ASP A 372 -9.72 20.50 19.05
CA ASP A 372 -10.66 20.21 20.14
C ASP A 372 -12.10 20.13 19.65
N ALA A 373 -12.53 21.08 18.80
CA ALA A 373 -13.86 21.12 18.22
C ALA A 373 -14.12 19.97 17.24
N TRP A 374 -13.12 19.59 16.46
CA TRP A 374 -13.18 18.41 15.58
C TRP A 374 -13.34 17.14 16.38
N TRP A 375 -12.51 16.94 17.42
CA TRP A 375 -12.59 15.80 18.31
C TRP A 375 -13.96 15.67 18.98
N ALA A 376 -14.58 16.75 19.38
CA ALA A 376 -15.91 16.73 19.98
C ALA A 376 -16.96 16.05 19.09
N GLU A 377 -16.80 16.09 17.76
CA GLU A 377 -17.65 15.38 16.81
C GLU A 377 -17.15 13.94 16.59
N VAL A 378 -15.85 13.73 16.37
CA VAL A 378 -15.25 12.42 16.14
C VAL A 378 -15.42 11.50 17.35
N ARG A 379 -15.41 12.04 18.56
CA ARG A 379 -15.68 11.32 19.79
C ARG A 379 -16.98 10.52 19.74
N ARG A 380 -18.03 11.04 19.11
CA ARG A 380 -19.31 10.34 18.96
C ARG A 380 -19.15 9.10 18.09
N LEU A 381 -18.41 9.20 17.01
CA LEU A 381 -18.11 8.06 16.13
C LEU A 381 -17.31 6.99 16.87
N TYR A 382 -16.35 7.41 17.71
CA TYR A 382 -15.62 6.47 18.58
C TYR A 382 -16.55 5.76 19.57
N GLN A 383 -17.50 6.49 20.17
CA GLN A 383 -18.51 5.94 21.09
C GLN A 383 -19.48 4.99 20.37
N ASP A 384 -19.75 5.18 19.08
CA ASP A 384 -20.51 4.25 18.25
C ASP A 384 -19.71 2.97 17.90
N GLY A 385 -18.38 2.98 18.08
CA GLY A 385 -17.54 1.79 17.86
C GLY A 385 -16.45 1.90 16.82
N ILE A 386 -16.27 3.07 16.20
CA ILE A 386 -15.11 3.31 15.31
C ILE A 386 -13.81 3.27 16.12
N ARG A 387 -12.79 2.57 15.63
CA ARG A 387 -11.52 2.38 16.35
C ARG A 387 -10.28 2.81 15.56
N GLY A 388 -10.41 2.99 14.27
CA GLY A 388 -9.34 3.50 13.41
C GLY A 388 -9.84 4.60 12.50
N TYR A 389 -8.96 5.50 12.13
CA TYR A 389 -9.24 6.63 11.28
C TYR A 389 -8.51 6.48 9.94
N TRP A 390 -9.17 6.88 8.87
CA TRP A 390 -8.52 7.06 7.59
C TRP A 390 -8.61 8.55 7.23
N THR A 391 -7.48 9.25 7.45
CA THR A 391 -7.36 10.69 7.19
C THR A 391 -7.01 10.91 5.72
N ASP A 392 -8.03 10.83 4.89
CA ASP A 392 -7.92 10.98 3.45
C ASP A 392 -7.86 12.46 3.02
N MET A 393 -7.28 12.75 1.85
CA MET A 393 -7.13 14.11 1.29
C MET A 393 -6.36 15.09 2.21
N GLY A 394 -5.49 14.54 3.08
CA GLY A 394 -4.78 15.32 4.10
C GLY A 394 -3.64 16.19 3.57
N GLU A 395 -3.25 16.07 2.30
CA GLU A 395 -2.39 17.01 1.60
C GLU A 395 -3.13 18.30 1.20
N LEU A 396 -4.42 18.38 1.54
CA LEU A 396 -5.29 19.54 1.28
C LEU A 396 -5.40 19.86 -0.22
N GLU A 397 -5.99 18.92 -0.99
CA GLU A 397 -6.08 18.97 -2.44
C GLU A 397 -6.54 20.30 -3.04
N ASN A 398 -7.40 21.03 -2.41
CA ASN A 398 -7.95 22.29 -2.92
C ASN A 398 -7.43 23.51 -2.15
N ASP A 399 -6.17 23.46 -1.70
CA ASP A 399 -5.55 24.53 -0.95
C ASP A 399 -5.31 25.76 -1.86
N PRO A 400 -6.04 26.89 -1.67
CA PRO A 400 -5.96 28.01 -2.57
C PRO A 400 -4.67 28.79 -2.38
N PRO A 401 -4.09 29.38 -3.44
CA PRO A 401 -2.95 30.27 -3.31
C PRO A 401 -3.26 31.44 -2.38
N GLY A 402 -2.32 31.79 -1.49
CA GLY A 402 -2.46 32.92 -0.55
C GLY A 402 -3.46 32.66 0.60
N GLY A 403 -3.85 31.41 0.83
CA GLY A 403 -4.63 31.01 2.02
C GLY A 403 -3.85 31.25 3.30
N THR A 404 -4.58 31.49 4.40
CA THR A 404 -4.02 31.72 5.74
C THR A 404 -4.62 30.74 6.71
N THR A 405 -3.79 30.18 7.57
CA THR A 405 -4.15 29.27 8.66
C THR A 405 -3.77 29.88 10.01
N SER A 406 -4.11 29.25 11.12
CA SER A 406 -3.78 29.72 12.47
C SER A 406 -2.29 29.88 12.73
N ILE A 407 -1.43 29.10 12.03
CA ILE A 407 0.03 29.19 12.18
C ILE A 407 0.70 30.07 11.10
N GLY A 408 -0.10 30.75 10.27
CA GLY A 408 0.40 31.67 9.24
C GLY A 408 0.03 31.27 7.82
N PRO A 409 0.86 31.67 6.83
CA PRO A 409 0.59 31.40 5.43
C PRO A 409 0.48 29.90 5.12
N ARG A 410 -0.27 29.59 4.07
CA ARG A 410 -0.48 28.24 3.54
C ARG A 410 0.83 27.48 3.35
N GLU A 411 1.82 28.11 2.80
CA GLU A 411 3.12 27.52 2.49
C GLU A 411 3.88 27.00 3.73
N ARG A 412 3.53 27.53 4.91
CA ARG A 412 4.06 27.06 6.20
C ARG A 412 3.25 25.88 6.75
N ALA A 413 1.94 25.88 6.54
CA ALA A 413 1.02 24.92 7.15
C ALA A 413 0.80 23.67 6.29
N HIS A 414 0.94 23.77 4.97
CA HIS A 414 0.56 22.76 3.99
C HIS A 414 1.15 21.37 4.29
N ASN A 415 2.46 21.27 4.44
CA ASN A 415 3.11 19.98 4.71
C ASN A 415 2.77 19.41 6.10
N LEU A 416 2.43 20.27 7.06
CA LEU A 416 2.07 19.87 8.42
C LEU A 416 0.62 19.47 8.58
N TYR A 417 -0.23 19.71 7.59
CA TYR A 417 -1.68 19.61 7.72
C TYR A 417 -2.11 18.25 8.28
N THR A 418 -1.70 17.15 7.63
CA THR A 418 -1.98 15.78 8.10
C THR A 418 -1.35 15.50 9.47
N THR A 419 -0.13 15.98 9.70
CA THR A 419 0.57 15.79 10.99
C THR A 419 -0.22 16.40 12.15
N LEU A 420 -0.75 17.61 11.96
CA LEU A 420 -1.53 18.31 12.98
C LEU A 420 -2.94 17.71 13.14
N TRP A 421 -3.53 17.19 12.08
CA TRP A 421 -4.78 16.46 12.14
C TRP A 421 -4.64 15.16 12.94
N THR A 422 -3.67 14.31 12.59
CA THR A 422 -3.40 13.07 13.33
C THR A 422 -2.97 13.33 14.76
N LYS A 423 -2.22 14.41 15.03
CA LYS A 423 -1.91 14.89 16.39
C LYS A 423 -3.20 15.08 17.21
N GLY A 424 -4.18 15.80 16.67
CA GLY A 424 -5.44 16.04 17.37
C GLY A 424 -6.18 14.75 17.71
N LEU A 425 -6.28 13.81 16.76
CA LEU A 425 -6.90 12.51 16.99
C LEU A 425 -6.15 11.70 18.05
N TYR A 426 -4.82 11.69 17.97
CA TYR A 426 -3.97 10.93 18.89
C TYR A 426 -4.04 11.44 20.33
N GLU A 427 -3.84 12.74 20.53
CA GLU A 427 -3.82 13.35 21.86
C GLU A 427 -5.15 13.17 22.58
N HIS A 428 -6.25 13.44 21.91
CA HIS A 428 -7.59 13.36 22.51
C HIS A 428 -8.01 11.92 22.80
N GLN A 429 -7.87 10.99 21.84
CA GLN A 429 -8.25 9.60 22.07
C GLN A 429 -7.43 8.98 23.19
N ARG A 430 -6.11 9.24 23.19
CA ARG A 430 -5.21 8.76 24.24
C ARG A 430 -5.60 9.30 25.61
N ALA A 431 -5.85 10.59 25.71
CA ALA A 431 -6.20 11.25 26.97
C ALA A 431 -7.57 10.79 27.52
N GLU A 432 -8.55 10.60 26.64
CA GLU A 432 -9.92 10.29 27.07
C GLU A 432 -10.17 8.79 27.27
N PHE A 433 -9.59 7.94 26.43
CA PHE A 433 -9.90 6.51 26.41
C PHE A 433 -8.71 5.61 26.77
N GLY A 434 -7.48 6.12 26.81
CA GLY A 434 -6.29 5.35 27.11
C GLY A 434 -5.98 4.23 26.12
N THR A 435 -6.59 4.26 24.93
CA THR A 435 -6.43 3.25 23.89
C THR A 435 -5.48 3.73 22.79
N ARG A 436 -4.73 2.78 22.19
CA ARG A 436 -3.84 3.07 21.06
C ARG A 436 -4.61 3.65 19.89
N VAL A 437 -3.98 4.60 19.24
CA VAL A 437 -4.54 5.30 18.07
C VAL A 437 -3.92 4.76 16.80
N PHE A 438 -4.72 4.56 15.79
CA PHE A 438 -4.26 4.21 14.46
C PHE A 438 -4.97 5.09 13.43
N SER A 439 -4.18 5.87 12.69
CA SER A 439 -4.62 6.68 11.57
C SER A 439 -3.92 6.22 10.30
N LEU A 440 -4.68 5.86 9.28
CA LEU A 440 -4.13 5.67 7.93
C LEU A 440 -4.23 6.99 7.20
N ALA A 441 -3.09 7.61 6.92
CA ALA A 441 -3.01 8.97 6.39
C ALA A 441 -2.48 8.99 4.96
N ARG A 442 -3.12 9.77 4.06
CA ARG A 442 -2.73 9.85 2.66
C ARG A 442 -1.41 10.60 2.44
N SER A 443 -1.09 11.50 3.34
CA SER A 443 0.19 12.21 3.35
C SER A 443 0.75 12.31 4.76
N GLY A 444 1.99 12.78 4.88
CA GLY A 444 2.67 13.00 6.14
C GLY A 444 3.86 13.92 5.95
N PHE A 445 4.59 14.16 7.04
CA PHE A 445 5.79 14.98 7.05
C PHE A 445 6.74 14.45 8.13
N ALA A 446 7.88 15.13 8.37
CA ALA A 446 8.76 14.77 9.48
C ALA A 446 7.98 14.87 10.82
N GLY A 447 8.09 13.83 11.64
CA GLY A 447 7.40 13.71 12.93
C GLY A 447 5.96 13.18 12.89
N THR A 448 5.38 12.93 11.71
CA THR A 448 4.02 12.34 11.61
C THR A 448 3.87 10.99 12.34
N PRO A 449 4.84 10.04 12.26
CA PRO A 449 4.70 8.73 12.90
C PRO A 449 4.44 8.74 14.41
N ARG A 450 4.91 9.76 15.13
CA ARG A 450 4.70 9.87 16.59
C ARG A 450 3.24 10.00 17.01
N TRP A 451 2.36 10.33 16.06
CA TRP A 451 0.93 10.47 16.26
C TRP A 451 0.11 9.23 15.86
N GLY A 452 0.75 8.05 15.83
CA GLY A 452 0.09 6.79 15.51
C GLY A 452 -0.38 6.70 14.05
N ALA A 453 0.30 7.41 13.16
CA ALA A 453 -0.03 7.45 11.74
C ALA A 453 0.74 6.37 10.97
N ALA A 454 0.02 5.66 10.10
CA ALA A 454 0.53 4.88 9.00
C ALA A 454 0.18 5.58 7.69
N LEU A 455 0.96 5.34 6.64
CA LEU A 455 0.79 6.00 5.35
C LEU A 455 0.44 5.01 4.24
N TRP A 456 -0.07 5.51 3.12
CA TRP A 456 -0.21 4.73 1.89
C TRP A 456 0.15 5.53 0.64
N SER A 457 0.28 4.84 -0.48
CA SER A 457 0.83 5.37 -1.73
C SER A 457 -0.08 6.28 -2.56
N ASN A 458 -1.25 6.66 -2.06
CA ASN A 458 -2.31 7.35 -2.81
C ASN A 458 -3.01 6.47 -3.87
N ASP A 459 -3.80 7.11 -4.74
CA ASP A 459 -4.64 6.52 -5.77
C ASP A 459 -3.80 6.06 -6.96
N ILE A 460 -3.28 4.86 -6.91
CA ILE A 460 -2.34 4.29 -7.86
C ILE A 460 -3.03 3.44 -8.94
N ASP A 461 -2.43 3.36 -10.11
CA ASP A 461 -2.95 2.54 -11.19
C ASP A 461 -2.68 1.03 -10.98
N ALA A 462 -3.64 0.20 -11.41
CA ALA A 462 -3.49 -1.25 -11.42
C ALA A 462 -2.66 -1.70 -12.63
N SER A 463 -1.33 -1.66 -12.53
CA SER A 463 -0.42 -2.10 -13.59
C SER A 463 0.86 -2.75 -13.05
N TRP A 464 1.55 -3.52 -13.88
CA TRP A 464 2.81 -4.18 -13.53
C TRP A 464 3.93 -3.18 -13.25
N GLU A 465 3.97 -2.10 -14.02
CA GLU A 465 4.95 -1.02 -13.85
C GLU A 465 4.76 -0.35 -12.49
N VAL A 466 3.51 -0.08 -12.11
CA VAL A 466 3.21 0.51 -10.80
C VAL A 466 3.52 -0.46 -9.67
N LEU A 467 3.23 -1.75 -9.81
CA LEU A 467 3.65 -2.75 -8.81
C LEU A 467 5.17 -2.73 -8.59
N ALA A 468 5.96 -2.67 -9.68
CA ALA A 468 7.42 -2.61 -9.58
C ALA A 468 7.89 -1.32 -8.89
N ASP A 469 7.28 -0.18 -9.21
CA ASP A 469 7.59 1.10 -8.59
C ASP A 469 7.24 1.11 -7.10
N GLN A 470 6.09 0.53 -6.72
CA GLN A 470 5.64 0.48 -5.33
C GLN A 470 6.61 -0.26 -4.41
N VAL A 471 7.29 -1.30 -4.89
CA VAL A 471 8.32 -2.03 -4.12
C VAL A 471 9.46 -1.10 -3.72
N LYS A 472 9.88 -0.19 -4.62
CA LYS A 472 10.94 0.79 -4.36
C LYS A 472 10.43 1.96 -3.51
N ILE A 473 9.23 2.45 -3.80
CA ILE A 473 8.59 3.54 -3.06
C ILE A 473 8.48 3.20 -1.56
N GLY A 474 8.00 2.01 -1.22
CA GLY A 474 7.89 1.57 0.17
C GLY A 474 9.23 1.56 0.90
N GLN A 475 10.31 1.14 0.24
CA GLN A 475 11.66 1.20 0.78
C GLN A 475 12.13 2.65 0.98
N GLY A 476 11.87 3.54 0.02
CA GLY A 476 12.23 4.96 0.11
C GLY A 476 11.50 5.69 1.25
N VAL A 477 10.22 5.36 1.45
CA VAL A 477 9.41 5.88 2.57
C VAL A 477 9.98 5.44 3.91
N ALA A 478 10.35 4.16 4.03
CA ALA A 478 10.98 3.61 5.25
C ALA A 478 12.32 4.29 5.56
N LEU A 479 13.16 4.56 4.54
CA LEU A 479 14.43 5.30 4.66
C LEU A 479 14.24 6.78 5.04
N SER A 480 13.02 7.29 4.96
CA SER A 480 12.65 8.65 5.35
C SER A 480 12.09 8.73 6.78
N GLY A 481 12.20 7.66 7.57
CA GLY A 481 11.69 7.60 8.94
C GLY A 481 10.17 7.47 9.05
N GLN A 482 9.50 6.99 7.98
CA GLN A 482 8.07 6.71 7.96
C GLN A 482 7.87 5.17 7.95
N GLN A 483 7.91 4.55 9.12
CA GLN A 483 8.07 3.10 9.25
C GLN A 483 6.80 2.29 8.95
N TYR A 484 5.61 2.88 9.15
CA TYR A 484 4.33 2.22 8.87
C TYR A 484 3.76 2.73 7.56
N TRP A 485 3.73 1.85 6.57
CA TRP A 485 3.27 2.18 5.23
C TRP A 485 2.58 0.97 4.58
N CYS A 486 1.68 1.23 3.65
CA CYS A 486 1.06 0.22 2.79
C CYS A 486 0.87 0.75 1.36
N THR A 487 0.53 -0.18 0.49
CA THR A 487 0.03 0.08 -0.86
C THR A 487 -1.46 -0.26 -0.93
N ASP A 488 -2.15 0.24 -1.95
CA ASP A 488 -3.44 -0.28 -2.35
C ASP A 488 -3.23 -1.58 -3.12
N ILE A 489 -3.42 -2.72 -2.46
CA ILE A 489 -3.20 -4.03 -3.09
C ILE A 489 -4.12 -4.20 -4.30
N GLY A 490 -3.49 -4.43 -5.46
CA GLY A 490 -4.16 -4.57 -6.74
C GLY A 490 -4.35 -3.24 -7.50
N GLY A 491 -3.82 -2.13 -6.97
CA GLY A 491 -4.01 -0.78 -7.47
C GLY A 491 -5.37 -0.18 -7.12
N PHE A 492 -5.43 1.14 -6.91
CA PHE A 492 -6.69 1.84 -6.66
C PHE A 492 -7.52 1.99 -7.93
N SER A 493 -6.96 2.63 -8.96
CA SER A 493 -7.63 2.86 -10.23
C SER A 493 -7.58 1.61 -11.09
N THR A 494 -8.68 0.89 -11.17
CA THR A 494 -8.78 -0.29 -12.01
C THR A 494 -8.91 0.13 -13.48
N ASN A 495 -8.06 -0.40 -14.32
CA ASN A 495 -8.03 -0.15 -15.75
C ASN A 495 -7.97 -1.49 -16.52
N HIS A 496 -7.86 -1.40 -17.86
CA HIS A 496 -7.78 -2.57 -18.76
C HIS A 496 -6.53 -3.45 -18.56
N ARG A 497 -5.61 -3.08 -17.66
CA ARG A 497 -4.38 -3.82 -17.35
C ARG A 497 -4.50 -4.70 -16.10
N PHE A 498 -5.60 -4.59 -15.37
CA PHE A 498 -5.84 -5.41 -14.20
C PHE A 498 -6.01 -6.87 -14.58
N SER A 499 -5.37 -7.78 -13.86
CA SER A 499 -5.53 -9.23 -14.00
C SER A 499 -5.45 -9.92 -12.64
N ALA A 500 -5.91 -11.17 -12.59
CA ALA A 500 -5.80 -11.97 -11.37
C ALA A 500 -4.34 -12.19 -10.98
N GLU A 501 -3.47 -12.45 -11.94
CA GLU A 501 -2.04 -12.61 -11.67
C GLU A 501 -1.45 -11.34 -11.05
N LEU A 502 -1.74 -10.16 -11.61
CA LEU A 502 -1.31 -8.89 -11.06
C LEU A 502 -1.79 -8.72 -9.61
N TYR A 503 -3.07 -8.99 -9.36
CA TYR A 503 -3.64 -8.89 -8.02
C TYR A 503 -2.96 -9.84 -7.04
N LEU A 504 -2.77 -11.11 -7.41
CA LEU A 504 -2.12 -12.10 -6.58
C LEU A 504 -0.66 -11.76 -6.28
N ARG A 505 0.11 -11.27 -7.28
CA ARG A 505 1.49 -10.84 -7.08
C ARG A 505 1.57 -9.62 -6.16
N TRP A 506 0.65 -8.70 -6.31
CA TRP A 506 0.53 -7.55 -5.40
C TRP A 506 0.15 -7.99 -3.98
N PHE A 507 -0.79 -8.94 -3.86
CA PHE A 507 -1.22 -9.48 -2.59
C PHE A 507 -0.09 -10.22 -1.85
N GLN A 508 0.70 -11.00 -2.57
CA GLN A 508 1.90 -11.68 -2.05
C GLN A 508 2.89 -10.68 -1.47
N TRP A 509 3.21 -9.64 -2.23
CA TRP A 509 4.10 -8.59 -1.73
C TRP A 509 3.47 -7.78 -0.59
N GLY A 510 2.21 -7.41 -0.68
CA GLY A 510 1.46 -6.69 0.35
C GLY A 510 1.46 -7.39 1.72
N THR A 511 1.54 -8.73 1.73
CA THR A 511 1.70 -9.53 2.96
C THR A 511 2.95 -9.13 3.76
N PHE A 512 3.99 -8.66 3.07
CA PHE A 512 5.26 -8.19 3.62
C PHE A 512 5.39 -6.65 3.64
N CYS A 513 4.28 -5.93 3.52
CA CYS A 513 4.22 -4.52 3.88
C CYS A 513 3.98 -4.37 5.39
N PRO A 514 4.46 -3.28 6.04
CA PRO A 514 4.19 -3.03 7.45
C PRO A 514 2.70 -3.06 7.79
N ILE A 515 1.85 -2.46 6.96
CA ILE A 515 0.38 -2.53 7.03
C ILE A 515 -0.13 -3.34 5.82
N PHE A 516 -1.08 -4.23 6.07
CA PHE A 516 -1.57 -5.19 5.08
C PHE A 516 -3.03 -4.89 4.71
N ARG A 517 -3.24 -4.13 3.62
CA ARG A 517 -4.56 -3.59 3.23
C ARG A 517 -4.86 -3.78 1.75
N THR A 518 -6.05 -4.32 1.44
CA THR A 518 -6.61 -4.24 0.09
C THR A 518 -7.41 -2.96 -0.07
N HIS A 519 -7.34 -2.33 -1.24
CA HIS A 519 -8.20 -1.20 -1.60
C HIS A 519 -8.28 -1.03 -3.12
N GLY A 520 -9.31 -0.33 -3.60
CA GLY A 520 -9.48 0.02 -5.00
C GLY A 520 -10.92 0.28 -5.39
N THR A 521 -11.10 0.82 -6.59
CA THR A 521 -12.41 1.16 -7.18
C THR A 521 -13.16 -0.06 -7.72
N ARG A 522 -12.61 -1.26 -7.58
CA ARG A 522 -13.28 -2.49 -8.01
C ARG A 522 -14.58 -2.70 -7.22
N PRO A 523 -15.71 -2.97 -7.87
CA PRO A 523 -16.98 -3.26 -7.19
C PRO A 523 -16.88 -4.45 -6.24
N LEU A 524 -16.07 -5.45 -6.63
CA LEU A 524 -15.77 -6.65 -5.88
C LEU A 524 -14.28 -6.66 -5.57
N ASN A 525 -13.91 -6.62 -4.32
CA ASN A 525 -12.51 -6.59 -3.85
C ASN A 525 -12.24 -7.53 -2.67
N GLU A 526 -13.20 -8.40 -2.38
CA GLU A 526 -13.10 -9.38 -1.30
C GLU A 526 -12.29 -10.61 -1.76
N ALA A 527 -11.70 -11.33 -0.81
CA ALA A 527 -10.74 -12.42 -1.07
C ALA A 527 -11.26 -13.53 -2.00
N TRP A 528 -12.57 -13.74 -2.04
CA TRP A 528 -13.22 -14.81 -2.83
C TRP A 528 -13.68 -14.40 -4.23
N THR A 529 -13.56 -13.13 -4.58
CA THR A 529 -14.18 -12.57 -5.79
C THR A 529 -13.47 -12.96 -7.08
N LEU A 530 -12.22 -13.39 -6.98
CA LEU A 530 -11.39 -13.77 -8.12
C LEU A 530 -11.42 -15.28 -8.45
N GLY A 531 -12.37 -16.03 -7.87
CA GLY A 531 -12.49 -17.47 -8.06
C GLY A 531 -11.74 -18.30 -7.02
N THR A 532 -12.03 -19.61 -6.99
CA THR A 532 -11.55 -20.55 -5.94
C THR A 532 -10.04 -20.70 -5.89
N GLU A 533 -9.38 -20.72 -7.02
CA GLU A 533 -7.92 -20.83 -7.12
C GLU A 533 -7.24 -19.58 -6.51
N CYS A 534 -7.75 -18.40 -6.88
CA CYS A 534 -7.26 -17.15 -6.33
C CYS A 534 -7.56 -17.02 -4.83
N GLU A 535 -8.79 -17.38 -4.40
CA GLU A 535 -9.14 -17.41 -2.98
C GLU A 535 -8.19 -18.28 -2.17
N SER A 536 -7.84 -19.47 -2.70
CA SER A 536 -6.90 -20.37 -2.02
C SER A 536 -5.52 -19.72 -1.80
N ILE A 537 -5.00 -19.05 -2.82
CA ILE A 537 -3.71 -18.36 -2.74
C ILE A 537 -3.80 -17.14 -1.79
N ILE A 538 -4.84 -16.32 -1.92
CA ILE A 538 -5.07 -15.17 -1.05
C ILE A 538 -5.15 -15.61 0.41
N ARG A 539 -5.92 -16.66 0.70
CA ARG A 539 -6.06 -17.27 2.03
C ARG A 539 -4.71 -17.69 2.58
N GLN A 540 -3.90 -18.40 1.81
CA GLN A 540 -2.55 -18.85 2.20
C GLN A 540 -1.70 -17.67 2.67
N PHE A 541 -1.75 -16.54 1.98
CA PHE A 541 -0.94 -15.36 2.33
C PHE A 541 -1.54 -14.57 3.51
N ILE A 542 -2.86 -14.52 3.66
CA ILE A 542 -3.49 -13.99 4.87
C ILE A 542 -3.07 -14.86 6.08
N GLU A 543 -3.20 -16.17 5.98
CA GLU A 543 -2.83 -17.10 7.06
C GLU A 543 -1.34 -17.00 7.41
N LEU A 544 -0.46 -16.87 6.41
CA LEU A 544 0.96 -16.64 6.65
C LEU A 544 1.21 -15.34 7.43
N ARG A 545 0.51 -14.24 7.08
CA ARG A 545 0.60 -12.97 7.80
C ARG A 545 0.22 -13.13 9.27
N TYR A 546 -0.88 -13.84 9.55
CA TYR A 546 -1.33 -14.07 10.93
C TYR A 546 -0.35 -14.94 11.70
N ARG A 547 0.18 -15.99 11.09
CA ARG A 547 1.21 -16.82 11.72
C ARG A 547 2.48 -16.03 12.04
N LEU A 548 2.83 -15.04 11.23
CA LEU A 548 3.99 -14.16 11.43
C LEU A 548 3.75 -13.02 12.43
N LEU A 549 2.55 -12.86 13.00
CA LEU A 549 2.25 -11.75 13.90
C LEU A 549 3.20 -11.64 15.11
N PRO A 550 3.63 -12.72 15.79
CA PRO A 550 4.61 -12.61 16.88
C PRO A 550 5.94 -11.98 16.42
N TYR A 551 6.42 -12.36 15.24
CA TYR A 551 7.61 -11.77 14.62
C TYR A 551 7.39 -10.29 14.24
N ILE A 552 6.29 -10.00 13.54
CA ILE A 552 5.97 -8.65 13.07
C ILE A 552 5.76 -7.69 14.25
N TYR A 553 5.05 -8.13 15.29
CA TYR A 553 4.78 -7.31 16.46
C TYR A 553 6.05 -6.99 17.26
N SER A 554 6.98 -7.95 17.33
CA SER A 554 8.31 -7.72 17.90
C SER A 554 9.12 -6.74 17.06
N CYS A 555 9.01 -6.77 15.73
CA CYS A 555 9.61 -5.77 14.86
C CYS A 555 8.99 -4.37 15.08
N CYS A 556 7.66 -4.29 15.32
CA CYS A 556 7.00 -3.03 15.68
C CYS A 556 7.55 -2.45 16.99
N ARG A 557 7.87 -3.31 17.96
CA ARG A 557 8.53 -2.84 19.20
C ARG A 557 9.88 -2.19 18.92
N ARG A 558 10.67 -2.75 18.01
CA ARG A 558 11.94 -2.13 17.57
C ARG A 558 11.72 -0.81 16.84
N VAL A 559 10.63 -0.67 16.06
CA VAL A 559 10.24 0.64 15.49
C VAL A 559 10.02 1.67 16.60
N THR A 560 9.25 1.30 17.62
CA THR A 560 8.95 2.19 18.74
C THR A 560 10.20 2.54 19.57
N GLU A 561 11.11 1.60 19.79
CA GLU A 561 12.31 1.82 20.61
C GLU A 561 13.45 2.48 19.84
N LYS A 562 13.60 2.15 18.54
CA LYS A 562 14.79 2.45 17.74
C LYS A 562 14.53 3.18 16.43
N GLY A 563 13.28 3.42 16.07
CA GLY A 563 12.97 3.98 14.76
C GLY A 563 13.37 3.08 13.57
N THR A 564 13.78 1.82 13.80
CA THR A 564 14.25 0.92 12.73
C THR A 564 13.09 0.42 11.88
N PRO A 565 13.16 0.51 10.54
CA PRO A 565 12.05 0.11 9.67
C PRO A 565 11.86 -1.41 9.62
N ILE A 566 10.60 -1.85 9.39
CA ILE A 566 10.26 -3.25 9.14
C ILE A 566 10.57 -3.61 7.69
N MET A 567 10.20 -2.77 6.73
CA MET A 567 10.59 -2.87 5.33
C MET A 567 11.95 -2.18 5.16
N ARG A 568 12.99 -2.94 4.86
CA ARG A 568 14.39 -2.51 4.91
C ARG A 568 15.02 -2.65 3.54
N ALA A 569 15.40 -1.56 2.91
CA ALA A 569 16.17 -1.61 1.68
C ALA A 569 17.46 -2.43 1.91
N MET A 570 17.91 -3.15 0.89
CA MET A 570 19.09 -4.01 1.00
C MET A 570 20.34 -3.25 1.49
N LEU A 571 20.46 -1.98 1.14
CA LEU A 571 21.57 -1.12 1.59
C LEU A 571 21.62 -0.90 3.10
N VAL A 572 20.52 -1.14 3.84
CA VAL A 572 20.48 -0.97 5.30
C VAL A 572 21.26 -2.09 5.99
N ASP A 573 21.07 -3.32 5.54
CA ASP A 573 21.68 -4.51 6.13
C ASP A 573 23.01 -4.91 5.45
N PHE A 574 23.25 -4.45 4.21
CA PHE A 574 24.41 -4.80 3.39
C PHE A 574 25.00 -3.56 2.69
N PRO A 575 25.39 -2.50 3.43
CA PRO A 575 25.86 -1.23 2.86
C PRO A 575 27.15 -1.36 2.04
N ASP A 576 28.00 -2.33 2.39
CA ASP A 576 29.30 -2.57 1.77
C ASP A 576 29.25 -3.57 0.60
N ASP A 577 28.08 -4.10 0.26
CA ASP A 577 27.86 -5.01 -0.86
C ASP A 577 27.22 -4.27 -2.04
N PRO A 578 27.98 -3.89 -3.08
CA PRO A 578 27.45 -3.13 -4.20
C PRO A 578 26.31 -3.80 -4.95
N ALA A 579 26.31 -5.15 -5.01
CA ALA A 579 25.26 -5.91 -5.67
C ALA A 579 23.98 -5.91 -4.83
N ALA A 580 24.08 -6.01 -3.51
CA ALA A 580 22.95 -5.85 -2.61
C ALA A 580 22.37 -4.43 -2.69
N VAL A 581 23.22 -3.42 -2.66
CA VAL A 581 22.80 -2.01 -2.77
C VAL A 581 22.06 -1.72 -4.09
N ALA A 582 22.47 -2.37 -5.19
CA ALA A 582 21.83 -2.22 -6.49
C ALA A 582 20.53 -3.03 -6.64
N ALA A 583 20.26 -3.98 -5.74
CA ALA A 583 19.08 -4.85 -5.80
C ALA A 583 17.85 -4.15 -5.16
N GLU A 584 17.34 -3.10 -5.81
CA GLU A 584 16.21 -2.28 -5.34
C GLU A 584 14.84 -2.97 -5.48
N ASP A 585 14.75 -4.07 -6.20
CA ASP A 585 13.54 -4.86 -6.46
C ASP A 585 13.32 -6.00 -5.44
N GLN A 586 14.16 -6.05 -4.40
CA GLN A 586 14.07 -6.94 -3.26
C GLN A 586 14.45 -6.19 -1.97
N PHE A 587 14.04 -6.70 -0.82
CA PHE A 587 14.26 -6.02 0.46
C PHE A 587 14.27 -7.00 1.62
N MET A 588 14.77 -6.58 2.80
CA MET A 588 14.61 -7.31 4.04
C MET A 588 13.30 -6.92 4.75
N PHE A 589 12.54 -7.90 5.21
CA PHE A 589 11.37 -7.71 6.07
C PHE A 589 11.75 -8.12 7.50
N GLY A 590 11.93 -7.10 8.35
CA GLY A 590 12.63 -7.26 9.62
C GLY A 590 14.05 -7.79 9.40
N PRO A 591 14.70 -8.37 10.43
CA PRO A 591 16.08 -8.84 10.35
C PRO A 591 16.25 -10.19 9.61
N ALA A 592 15.15 -10.96 9.41
CA ALA A 592 15.24 -12.36 9.03
C ALA A 592 14.92 -12.65 7.56
N PHE A 593 13.91 -12.01 6.98
CA PHE A 593 13.40 -12.37 5.66
C PHE A 593 13.95 -11.48 4.55
N LEU A 594 14.45 -12.10 3.48
CA LEU A 594 14.65 -11.44 2.19
C LEU A 594 13.43 -11.76 1.32
N VAL A 595 12.71 -10.72 0.93
CA VAL A 595 11.50 -10.77 0.10
C VAL A 595 11.84 -10.30 -1.30
N ALA A 596 11.52 -11.10 -2.30
CA ALA A 596 11.80 -10.81 -3.69
C ALA A 596 10.51 -10.88 -4.53
N PRO A 597 9.71 -9.78 -4.61
CA PRO A 597 8.43 -9.74 -5.32
C PRO A 597 8.58 -10.03 -6.81
N VAL A 598 7.58 -10.68 -7.41
CA VAL A 598 7.48 -10.84 -8.85
C VAL A 598 6.69 -9.69 -9.43
N THR A 599 7.33 -8.86 -10.24
CA THR A 599 6.78 -7.62 -10.77
C THR A 599 6.58 -7.62 -12.28
N GLU A 600 6.68 -8.79 -12.90
CA GLU A 600 6.49 -8.96 -14.33
C GLU A 600 5.45 -10.06 -14.62
N ARG A 601 4.58 -9.78 -15.60
CA ARG A 601 3.53 -10.73 -16.01
C ARG A 601 4.12 -12.03 -16.52
N GLY A 602 3.52 -13.15 -16.14
CA GLY A 602 3.86 -14.48 -16.64
C GLY A 602 5.17 -15.07 -16.08
N LYS A 603 5.88 -14.35 -15.25
CA LYS A 603 7.13 -14.88 -14.66
C LYS A 603 6.82 -15.93 -13.61
N ARG A 604 7.47 -17.09 -13.76
CA ARG A 604 7.43 -18.23 -12.83
C ARG A 604 8.82 -18.60 -12.28
N ILE A 605 9.82 -17.90 -12.75
CA ILE A 605 11.21 -17.96 -12.28
C ILE A 605 11.69 -16.51 -12.15
N ARG A 606 12.40 -16.21 -11.08
CA ARG A 606 12.98 -14.89 -10.82
C ARG A 606 14.42 -15.02 -10.37
N THR A 607 15.31 -14.17 -10.91
CA THR A 607 16.66 -14.01 -10.38
C THR A 607 16.62 -13.25 -9.07
N VAL A 608 17.27 -13.78 -8.03
CA VAL A 608 17.39 -13.18 -6.70
C VAL A 608 18.86 -13.10 -6.33
N TYR A 609 19.31 -11.94 -5.88
CA TYR A 609 20.64 -11.79 -5.30
C TYR A 609 20.61 -12.13 -3.81
N LEU A 610 21.41 -13.09 -3.40
CA LEU A 610 21.63 -13.44 -2.00
C LEU A 610 22.97 -12.86 -1.55
N PRO A 611 23.02 -11.90 -0.61
CA PRO A 611 24.27 -11.36 -0.07
C PRO A 611 25.09 -12.41 0.67
N LYS A 612 26.33 -12.04 1.04
CA LYS A 612 27.23 -12.90 1.80
C LYS A 612 26.55 -13.48 3.05
N GLY A 613 26.62 -14.79 3.21
CA GLY A 613 26.04 -15.53 4.33
C GLY A 613 25.29 -16.79 3.90
N ILE A 614 24.62 -17.39 4.85
CA ILE A 614 23.77 -18.56 4.63
C ILE A 614 22.33 -18.08 4.47
N TRP A 615 21.62 -18.68 3.50
CA TRP A 615 20.22 -18.37 3.20
C TRP A 615 19.42 -19.66 3.04
N TYR A 616 18.18 -19.65 3.48
CA TYR A 616 17.26 -20.78 3.35
C TYR A 616 16.04 -20.34 2.55
N ASP A 617 15.69 -21.07 1.49
CA ASP A 617 14.40 -20.90 0.84
C ASP A 617 13.29 -21.25 1.83
N PHE A 618 12.41 -20.29 2.12
CA PHE A 618 11.35 -20.47 3.12
C PHE A 618 10.36 -21.59 2.77
N TRP A 619 10.14 -21.85 1.46
CA TRP A 619 9.15 -22.81 0.98
C TRP A 619 9.67 -24.23 0.87
N THR A 620 10.96 -24.37 0.59
CA THR A 620 11.60 -25.68 0.29
C THR A 620 12.65 -26.08 1.31
N GLU A 621 13.03 -25.18 2.21
CA GLU A 621 14.14 -25.32 3.17
C GLU A 621 15.51 -25.50 2.52
N ARG A 622 15.62 -25.35 1.19
CA ARG A 622 16.89 -25.45 0.48
C ARG A 622 17.85 -24.38 0.96
N LYS A 623 19.08 -24.79 1.26
CA LYS A 623 20.17 -23.93 1.73
C LYS A 623 20.99 -23.39 0.57
N PHE A 624 21.34 -22.11 0.64
CA PHE A 624 22.23 -21.41 -0.29
C PHE A 624 23.34 -20.70 0.47
N ILE A 625 24.47 -20.51 -0.21
CA ILE A 625 25.62 -19.76 0.33
C ILE A 625 25.87 -18.57 -0.61
N GLY A 626 25.65 -17.35 -0.11
CA GLY A 626 25.98 -16.11 -0.80
C GLY A 626 27.43 -15.66 -0.59
N PRO A 627 27.95 -14.70 -1.40
CA PRO A 627 27.17 -13.91 -2.34
C PRO A 627 26.93 -14.65 -3.67
N CYS A 628 25.70 -14.65 -4.15
CA CYS A 628 25.36 -15.28 -5.45
C CYS A 628 24.02 -14.79 -5.99
N ASN A 629 23.87 -14.88 -7.31
CA ASN A 629 22.55 -14.83 -7.94
C ASN A 629 22.02 -16.25 -8.05
N ILE A 630 20.73 -16.42 -7.79
CA ILE A 630 20.02 -17.68 -7.96
C ILE A 630 18.77 -17.47 -8.80
N GLU A 631 18.38 -18.50 -9.53
CA GLU A 631 17.06 -18.59 -10.14
C GLU A 631 16.09 -19.19 -9.12
N ALA A 632 15.15 -18.40 -8.65
CA ALA A 632 14.15 -18.80 -7.66
C ALA A 632 12.82 -19.17 -8.34
N ALA A 633 12.26 -20.31 -7.98
CA ALA A 633 10.93 -20.72 -8.43
C ALA A 633 9.87 -19.77 -7.88
N ALA A 634 9.01 -19.26 -8.76
CA ALA A 634 7.95 -18.31 -8.45
C ALA A 634 6.61 -18.73 -9.09
N PRO A 635 6.08 -19.94 -8.80
CA PRO A 635 4.72 -20.27 -9.25
C PRO A 635 3.72 -19.25 -8.69
N LEU A 636 2.52 -19.18 -9.27
CA LEU A 636 1.54 -18.18 -8.87
C LEU A 636 1.14 -18.26 -7.39
N SER A 637 1.32 -19.42 -6.77
CA SER A 637 1.07 -19.64 -5.34
C SER A 637 2.20 -19.24 -4.41
N ARG A 638 3.34 -18.71 -4.91
CA ARG A 638 4.52 -18.39 -4.07
C ARG A 638 5.21 -17.11 -4.52
N ILE A 639 5.68 -16.36 -3.55
CA ILE A 639 6.69 -15.30 -3.71
C ILE A 639 8.05 -15.87 -3.34
N PRO A 640 9.14 -15.61 -4.08
CA PRO A 640 10.47 -15.92 -3.63
C PRO A 640 10.77 -15.26 -2.27
N LEU A 641 11.02 -16.09 -1.27
CA LEU A 641 11.19 -15.71 0.13
C LEU A 641 12.31 -16.52 0.74
N PHE A 642 13.31 -15.83 1.29
CA PHE A 642 14.48 -16.46 1.88
C PHE A 642 14.67 -16.02 3.33
N VAL A 643 15.19 -16.93 4.15
CA VAL A 643 15.52 -16.66 5.55
C VAL A 643 17.02 -16.64 5.72
N ARG A 644 17.53 -15.61 6.36
CA ARG A 644 18.95 -15.46 6.68
C ARG A 644 19.37 -16.47 7.74
N GLY A 645 20.53 -17.14 7.56
CA GLY A 645 21.14 -18.00 8.59
C GLY A 645 21.43 -17.19 9.87
N GLY A 646 21.24 -17.82 11.04
CA GLY A 646 21.25 -17.15 12.33
C GLY A 646 19.91 -16.55 12.75
N SER A 647 18.87 -16.68 11.94
CA SER A 647 17.55 -16.12 12.26
C SER A 647 16.74 -17.01 13.20
N ILE A 648 16.00 -16.35 14.08
CA ILE A 648 14.99 -16.93 14.95
C ILE A 648 13.66 -16.24 14.60
N ILE A 649 12.65 -17.02 14.22
CA ILE A 649 11.37 -16.51 13.76
C ILE A 649 10.24 -17.11 14.61
N PRO A 650 9.70 -16.38 15.58
CA PRO A 650 8.50 -16.83 16.30
C PRO A 650 7.28 -16.73 15.39
N MET A 651 6.52 -17.81 15.30
CA MET A 651 5.30 -17.90 14.51
C MET A 651 4.17 -18.53 15.33
N GLU A 652 2.94 -18.18 15.01
CA GLU A 652 1.80 -18.92 15.52
C GLU A 652 1.69 -20.29 14.83
N PRO A 653 1.33 -21.37 15.54
CA PRO A 653 1.23 -22.71 14.94
C PRO A 653 0.15 -22.77 13.87
N THR A 654 -0.95 -22.02 14.06
CA THR A 654 -2.06 -21.87 13.13
C THR A 654 -2.52 -20.42 13.07
N ALA A 655 -3.04 -20.00 11.93
CA ALA A 655 -3.61 -18.66 11.80
C ALA A 655 -4.91 -18.55 12.60
N ARG A 656 -5.04 -17.46 13.36
CA ARG A 656 -6.28 -17.04 14.03
C ARG A 656 -7.21 -16.35 13.03
N LEU A 657 -8.51 -16.28 13.31
CA LEU A 657 -9.45 -15.53 12.48
C LEU A 657 -9.34 -14.01 12.69
N HIS A 658 -8.84 -13.59 13.86
CA HIS A 658 -8.52 -12.19 14.17
C HIS A 658 -7.49 -12.12 15.31
N THR A 659 -6.81 -11.00 15.44
CA THR A 659 -5.72 -10.81 16.42
C THR A 659 -6.17 -10.84 17.88
N GLY A 660 -7.46 -10.67 18.16
CA GLY A 660 -8.05 -10.76 19.50
C GLY A 660 -8.35 -12.18 19.97
N GLU A 661 -8.23 -13.22 19.12
CA GLU A 661 -8.37 -14.60 19.56
C GLU A 661 -7.17 -15.06 20.40
N LYS A 662 -7.42 -15.99 21.31
CA LYS A 662 -6.34 -16.63 22.05
C LYS A 662 -5.56 -17.58 21.14
N LEU A 663 -4.26 -17.67 21.35
CA LEU A 663 -3.42 -18.66 20.66
C LEU A 663 -3.90 -20.08 20.95
N ALA A 664 -3.98 -20.91 19.91
CA ALA A 664 -4.43 -22.28 20.01
C ALA A 664 -3.37 -23.23 20.62
N GLY A 665 -2.13 -22.79 20.78
CA GLY A 665 -1.02 -23.60 21.28
C GLY A 665 0.25 -22.77 21.56
N PRO A 666 1.37 -23.42 21.84
CA PRO A 666 2.65 -22.76 22.02
C PRO A 666 3.07 -22.03 20.75
N VAL A 667 3.84 -20.96 20.92
CA VAL A 667 4.48 -20.27 19.79
C VAL A 667 5.56 -21.18 19.20
N ASP A 668 5.55 -21.38 17.89
CA ASP A 668 6.60 -22.07 17.15
C ASP A 668 7.80 -21.14 17.00
N VAL A 669 8.97 -21.56 17.46
CA VAL A 669 10.22 -20.82 17.34
C VAL A 669 11.05 -21.48 16.25
N HIS A 670 10.91 -20.97 15.04
CA HIS A 670 11.67 -21.47 13.89
C HIS A 670 13.09 -20.96 13.94
N VAL A 671 14.09 -21.85 13.90
CA VAL A 671 15.50 -21.50 13.95
C VAL A 671 16.22 -21.97 12.68
N TYR A 672 17.05 -21.09 12.13
CA TYR A 672 17.79 -21.28 10.89
C TYR A 672 19.29 -21.19 11.17
N PRO A 673 19.97 -22.33 11.42
CA PRO A 673 21.38 -22.37 11.81
C PRO A 673 22.33 -21.74 10.78
N GLY A 674 23.63 -21.60 11.16
CA GLY A 674 24.68 -21.20 10.24
C GLY A 674 25.50 -19.99 10.67
N CYS A 675 25.01 -19.22 11.63
CA CYS A 675 25.78 -18.28 12.42
C CYS A 675 25.06 -18.03 13.74
N GLU A 676 25.74 -17.38 14.66
CA GLU A 676 25.11 -16.88 15.88
C GLU A 676 24.04 -15.84 15.57
N GLY A 677 23.00 -15.80 16.40
CA GLY A 677 21.91 -14.84 16.24
C GLY A 677 21.10 -14.65 17.52
N SER A 678 20.26 -13.67 17.53
CA SER A 678 19.33 -13.45 18.63
C SER A 678 18.05 -12.78 18.13
N PHE A 679 16.96 -13.00 18.87
CA PHE A 679 15.68 -12.35 18.62
C PHE A 679 14.96 -12.10 19.93
N GLU A 680 14.44 -10.89 20.11
CA GLU A 680 13.62 -10.53 21.24
C GLU A 680 12.14 -10.60 20.86
N LEU A 681 11.46 -11.62 21.35
CA LEU A 681 10.02 -11.76 21.24
C LEU A 681 9.35 -10.81 22.24
N TYR A 682 8.46 -9.98 21.74
CA TYR A 682 7.70 -9.01 22.51
C TYR A 682 6.20 -9.28 22.43
N ASP A 683 5.50 -9.14 23.55
CA ASP A 683 4.05 -9.22 23.61
C ASP A 683 3.47 -8.31 24.70
N ASP A 684 2.26 -7.77 24.49
CA ASP A 684 1.48 -6.97 25.43
C ASP A 684 -0.02 -7.12 25.15
N ASP A 685 -0.88 -6.29 25.75
CA ASP A 685 -2.33 -6.35 25.58
C ASP A 685 -2.82 -5.98 24.15
N GLY A 686 -1.98 -5.33 23.35
CA GLY A 686 -2.26 -4.95 21.97
C GLY A 686 -3.24 -3.80 21.76
N VAL A 687 -3.73 -3.17 22.83
CA VAL A 687 -4.79 -2.15 22.75
C VAL A 687 -4.56 -0.90 23.60
N SER A 688 -3.83 -1.01 24.72
CA SER A 688 -3.59 0.13 25.62
C SER A 688 -2.16 0.63 25.56
N PHE A 689 -1.89 1.75 26.24
CA PHE A 689 -0.54 2.31 26.42
C PHE A 689 0.18 1.78 27.67
N LYS A 690 -0.33 0.73 28.30
CA LYS A 690 0.28 0.15 29.53
C LYS A 690 1.70 -0.36 29.33
N TYR A 691 2.08 -0.66 28.08
CA TYR A 691 3.46 -1.01 27.75
C TYR A 691 4.46 0.10 28.11
N GLU A 692 4.03 1.37 28.15
CA GLU A 692 4.89 2.49 28.55
C GLU A 692 5.20 2.46 30.07
N THR A 693 4.37 1.78 30.85
CA THR A 693 4.55 1.58 32.30
C THR A 693 5.09 0.20 32.66
N GLY A 694 5.53 -0.58 31.67
CA GLY A 694 6.19 -1.86 31.86
C GLY A 694 5.28 -3.08 31.84
N GLU A 695 3.99 -2.93 31.46
CA GLU A 695 3.06 -4.07 31.32
C GLU A 695 3.25 -4.73 29.93
N PHE A 696 4.33 -5.49 29.79
CA PHE A 696 4.63 -6.28 28.58
C PHE A 696 5.48 -7.49 28.92
N LEU A 697 5.59 -8.42 27.99
CA LEU A 697 6.47 -9.57 28.04
C LEU A 697 7.59 -9.43 27.01
N LYS A 698 8.83 -9.72 27.40
CA LYS A 698 9.97 -9.86 26.53
C LYS A 698 10.68 -11.18 26.79
N THR A 699 11.00 -11.90 25.73
CA THR A 699 11.79 -13.14 25.80
C THR A 699 12.90 -13.06 24.77
N LYS A 700 14.14 -13.03 25.21
CA LYS A 700 15.31 -13.01 24.33
C LYS A 700 15.78 -14.42 24.05
N PHE A 701 15.59 -14.86 22.80
CA PHE A 701 16.18 -16.08 22.28
C PHE A 701 17.58 -15.80 21.75
N VAL A 702 18.49 -16.73 21.99
CA VAL A 702 19.86 -16.71 21.50
C VAL A 702 20.13 -18.04 20.77
N LEU A 703 20.64 -17.94 19.56
CA LEU A 703 20.99 -19.06 18.69
C LEU A 703 22.52 -19.07 18.51
N ASP A 704 23.13 -20.18 18.81
CA ASP A 704 24.54 -20.39 18.51
C ASP A 704 24.77 -20.91 17.07
N ALA A 705 26.04 -20.98 16.68
CA ALA A 705 26.39 -21.33 15.30
C ALA A 705 26.02 -22.77 14.91
N ASP A 706 25.89 -23.69 15.85
CA ASP A 706 25.51 -25.07 15.62
C ASP A 706 23.99 -25.29 15.60
N GLY A 707 23.22 -24.26 15.91
CA GLY A 707 21.77 -24.27 15.86
C GLY A 707 21.09 -24.60 17.18
N THR A 708 21.82 -24.58 18.29
CA THR A 708 21.23 -24.71 19.60
C THR A 708 20.61 -23.36 20.02
N VAL A 709 19.36 -23.39 20.48
CA VAL A 709 18.65 -22.19 20.94
C VAL A 709 18.47 -22.22 22.46
N ALA A 710 18.68 -21.07 23.07
CA ALA A 710 18.49 -20.86 24.51
C ALA A 710 17.73 -19.54 24.76
N ILE A 711 17.22 -19.38 25.97
CA ILE A 711 16.66 -18.08 26.45
C ILE A 711 17.73 -17.41 27.30
N GLU A 712 17.99 -16.12 27.03
CA GLU A 712 18.80 -15.26 27.88
C GLU A 712 17.92 -14.62 28.97
N ASP A 713 18.29 -14.92 30.25
CA ASP A 713 17.65 -14.34 31.43
C ASP A 713 18.71 -13.56 32.22
N GLY A 714 18.78 -12.28 31.95
CA GLY A 714 19.83 -11.42 32.49
C GLY A 714 21.24 -11.82 31.98
N THR A 715 22.06 -12.50 32.79
CA THR A 715 23.42 -12.90 32.42
C THR A 715 23.58 -14.39 32.14
N SER A 716 22.51 -15.18 32.25
CA SER A 716 22.55 -16.64 32.07
C SER A 716 21.71 -17.12 30.91
N LEU A 717 22.21 -18.17 30.23
CA LEU A 717 21.43 -18.88 29.23
C LEU A 717 20.66 -20.03 29.90
N LYS A 718 19.37 -20.15 29.58
CA LYS A 718 18.49 -21.23 30.07
C LYS A 718 17.89 -22.00 28.91
N PRO A 719 17.58 -23.29 29.10
CA PRO A 719 16.83 -24.06 28.11
C PRO A 719 15.49 -23.37 27.76
N VAL A 720 15.07 -23.51 26.51
CA VAL A 720 13.78 -22.98 26.06
C VAL A 720 12.66 -23.70 26.81
N PRO A 721 11.75 -22.97 27.49
CA PRO A 721 10.63 -23.57 28.19
C PRO A 721 9.66 -24.30 27.26
N SER A 722 8.96 -25.31 27.78
CA SER A 722 8.04 -26.19 27.03
C SER A 722 6.79 -25.49 26.46
N HIS A 723 6.53 -24.24 26.83
CA HIS A 723 5.47 -23.43 26.21
C HIS A 723 5.91 -22.78 24.90
N TYR A 724 7.14 -23.00 24.43
CA TYR A 724 7.61 -22.74 23.08
C TYR A 724 7.92 -24.05 22.38
N ASN A 725 7.61 -24.14 21.11
CA ASN A 725 7.95 -25.29 20.26
C ASN A 725 9.09 -24.91 19.32
N VAL A 726 10.30 -25.44 19.56
CA VAL A 726 11.46 -25.12 18.72
C VAL A 726 11.47 -26.00 17.48
N ILE A 727 11.46 -25.35 16.31
CA ILE A 727 11.49 -26.00 15.00
C ILE A 727 12.80 -25.62 14.30
N ARG A 728 13.66 -26.59 14.10
CA ARG A 728 14.97 -26.41 13.49
C ARG A 728 14.92 -26.71 12.00
N HIS A 729 15.50 -25.81 11.19
CA HIS A 729 15.61 -25.94 9.73
C HIS A 729 17.08 -26.22 9.35
N ASP A 730 17.42 -27.47 9.10
CA ASP A 730 18.80 -27.88 8.80
C ASP A 730 19.18 -27.75 7.31
N GLY A 731 18.27 -27.32 6.47
CA GLY A 731 18.49 -27.18 5.03
C GLY A 731 18.56 -28.53 4.30
N GLN A 732 18.10 -29.57 4.95
CA GLN A 732 17.97 -30.92 4.37
C GLN A 732 16.54 -31.14 3.81
N GLY A 733 15.89 -30.06 3.34
CA GLY A 733 14.61 -30.15 2.65
C GLY A 733 14.70 -31.27 1.61
N GLY A 734 13.89 -32.32 1.80
CA GLY A 734 14.02 -33.55 1.05
C GLY A 734 14.00 -33.27 -0.44
N ARG A 735 15.08 -33.70 -1.14
CA ARG A 735 15.01 -33.82 -2.59
C ARG A 735 13.84 -34.76 -2.88
N THR A 736 12.76 -34.24 -3.43
CA THR A 736 11.72 -35.14 -3.94
C THR A 736 12.31 -35.87 -5.12
N PRO A 737 12.24 -37.21 -5.17
CA PRO A 737 12.82 -38.00 -6.24
C PRO A 737 12.20 -37.76 -7.62
N HIS A 738 11.15 -36.94 -7.70
CA HIS A 738 10.42 -36.59 -8.91
C HIS A 738 10.46 -35.09 -9.19
N PRO A 739 10.49 -34.67 -10.47
CA PRO A 739 10.40 -33.26 -10.80
C PRO A 739 9.06 -32.69 -10.30
N ARG A 740 9.17 -31.55 -9.66
CA ARG A 740 7.95 -30.80 -9.27
C ARG A 740 7.39 -30.11 -10.48
N ILE A 741 6.12 -30.33 -10.75
CA ILE A 741 5.38 -29.65 -11.80
C ILE A 741 4.30 -28.82 -11.13
N THR A 742 4.32 -27.53 -11.40
CA THR A 742 3.24 -26.61 -10.96
C THR A 742 2.60 -26.01 -12.20
N VAL A 743 1.29 -26.16 -12.32
CA VAL A 743 0.51 -25.60 -13.43
C VAL A 743 -0.40 -24.52 -12.88
N ASP A 744 -0.39 -23.38 -13.54
CA ASP A 744 -1.31 -22.27 -13.28
C ASP A 744 -1.71 -21.57 -14.59
N CYS A 745 -2.70 -20.71 -14.55
CA CYS A 745 -3.19 -20.01 -15.73
C CYS A 745 -3.64 -18.58 -15.40
N ASP A 746 -3.57 -17.72 -16.43
CA ASP A 746 -4.04 -16.35 -16.41
C ASP A 746 -4.90 -16.06 -17.64
N LEU A 747 -5.98 -15.29 -17.47
CA LEU A 747 -6.82 -14.82 -18.56
C LEU A 747 -6.53 -13.36 -18.84
N ALA A 748 -6.23 -13.07 -20.10
CA ALA A 748 -6.09 -11.70 -20.56
C ALA A 748 -7.46 -11.05 -20.86
N SER A 749 -7.51 -9.72 -20.81
CA SER A 749 -8.70 -8.90 -21.11
C SER A 749 -9.28 -9.11 -22.50
N ASP A 750 -8.44 -9.55 -23.45
CA ASP A 750 -8.84 -9.88 -24.82
C ASP A 750 -9.42 -11.30 -24.95
N GLY A 751 -9.54 -12.04 -23.84
CA GLY A 751 -10.07 -13.40 -23.79
C GLY A 751 -9.03 -14.50 -24.08
N TRP A 752 -7.74 -14.14 -24.17
CA TRP A 752 -6.67 -15.12 -24.26
C TRP A 752 -6.38 -15.74 -22.89
N LEU A 753 -6.34 -17.06 -22.86
CA LEU A 753 -5.92 -17.86 -21.71
C LEU A 753 -4.45 -18.23 -21.87
N THR A 754 -3.65 -17.89 -20.90
CA THR A 754 -2.25 -18.32 -20.83
C THR A 754 -2.12 -19.40 -19.76
N VAL A 755 -1.61 -20.56 -20.12
CA VAL A 755 -1.30 -21.67 -19.21
C VAL A 755 0.20 -21.73 -19.04
N HIS A 756 0.67 -21.75 -17.80
CA HIS A 756 2.08 -21.90 -17.45
C HIS A 756 2.29 -23.21 -16.71
N ALA A 757 3.32 -23.97 -17.11
CA ALA A 757 3.82 -25.09 -16.34
C ALA A 757 5.26 -24.82 -15.94
N LEU A 758 5.52 -24.70 -14.64
CA LEU A 758 6.84 -24.62 -14.06
C LEU A 758 7.32 -26.03 -13.75
N LEU A 759 8.38 -26.44 -14.40
CA LEU A 759 9.06 -27.71 -14.20
C LEU A 759 10.32 -27.46 -13.36
N ILE A 760 10.45 -28.16 -12.23
CA ILE A 760 11.63 -28.09 -11.35
C ILE A 760 12.28 -29.45 -11.32
N ASN A 761 13.50 -29.54 -11.83
CA ASN A 761 14.32 -30.74 -11.76
C ASN A 761 15.37 -30.57 -10.65
N GLU A 762 15.19 -31.28 -9.55
CA GLU A 762 16.09 -31.25 -8.39
C GLU A 762 17.22 -32.32 -8.49
N SER A 763 17.24 -33.10 -9.58
CA SER A 763 18.30 -34.06 -9.83
C SER A 763 19.52 -33.42 -10.49
N ASP A 764 20.67 -34.08 -10.39
CA ASP A 764 21.90 -33.66 -11.08
C ASP A 764 21.92 -34.08 -12.57
N GLU A 765 20.92 -34.87 -13.01
CA GLU A 765 20.78 -35.36 -14.38
C GLU A 765 19.77 -34.51 -15.16
N GLU A 766 19.98 -34.35 -16.44
CA GLU A 766 19.04 -33.70 -17.34
C GLU A 766 17.76 -34.55 -17.50
N LEU A 767 16.60 -33.89 -17.39
CA LEU A 767 15.30 -34.53 -17.51
C LEU A 767 14.68 -34.23 -18.86
N ALA A 768 14.42 -35.25 -19.67
CA ALA A 768 13.61 -35.10 -20.88
C ALA A 768 12.12 -34.99 -20.51
N VAL A 769 11.45 -33.98 -21.03
CA VAL A 769 10.02 -33.71 -20.78
C VAL A 769 9.30 -33.49 -22.09
N ARG A 770 8.26 -34.30 -22.34
CA ARG A 770 7.28 -34.08 -23.41
C ARG A 770 5.97 -33.71 -22.77
N SER A 771 5.32 -32.68 -23.28
CA SER A 771 4.04 -32.21 -22.74
C SER A 771 3.05 -31.88 -23.84
N ARG A 772 1.77 -32.05 -23.53
CA ARG A 772 0.66 -31.79 -24.45
C ARG A 772 -0.52 -31.20 -23.71
N LEU A 773 -0.98 -30.01 -24.15
CA LEU A 773 -2.24 -29.43 -23.72
C LEU A 773 -3.37 -29.88 -24.68
N GLN A 774 -4.37 -30.57 -24.14
CA GLN A 774 -5.52 -31.04 -24.89
C GLN A 774 -6.68 -30.04 -24.77
N LEU A 775 -6.84 -29.16 -25.75
CA LEU A 775 -7.88 -28.14 -25.72
C LEU A 775 -9.25 -28.72 -26.07
N PRO A 776 -10.36 -28.23 -25.48
CA PRO A 776 -11.71 -28.44 -25.97
C PRO A 776 -11.86 -27.89 -27.40
N SER A 777 -12.78 -28.45 -28.19
CA SER A 777 -13.04 -28.03 -29.57
C SER A 777 -13.48 -26.57 -29.73
N SER A 778 -13.93 -25.94 -28.65
CA SER A 778 -14.29 -24.52 -28.60
C SER A 778 -13.09 -23.56 -28.41
N TRP A 779 -11.87 -24.11 -28.35
CA TRP A 779 -10.63 -23.36 -28.14
C TRP A 779 -9.55 -23.76 -29.11
N ARG A 780 -8.62 -22.86 -29.40
CA ARG A 780 -7.41 -23.15 -30.21
C ARG A 780 -6.17 -22.52 -29.60
N ILE A 781 -5.01 -23.14 -29.86
CA ILE A 781 -3.69 -22.56 -29.59
C ILE A 781 -3.44 -21.38 -30.51
N LYS A 782 -2.80 -20.33 -29.98
CA LYS A 782 -2.34 -19.21 -30.79
C LYS A 782 -1.18 -19.63 -31.70
N ASP A 783 -1.09 -19.05 -32.89
CA ASP A 783 -0.20 -19.50 -33.96
C ASP A 783 1.30 -19.56 -33.58
N TYR A 784 1.73 -18.77 -32.63
CA TYR A 784 3.12 -18.72 -32.18
C TYR A 784 3.42 -19.59 -30.94
N THR A 785 2.42 -20.23 -30.34
CA THR A 785 2.61 -21.15 -29.23
C THR A 785 2.52 -22.60 -29.70
N GLN A 786 3.30 -23.48 -29.08
CA GLN A 786 3.30 -24.88 -29.42
C GLN A 786 2.22 -25.63 -28.63
N ALA A 787 1.45 -26.47 -29.29
CA ALA A 787 0.52 -27.37 -28.61
C ALA A 787 1.27 -28.47 -27.79
N ASN A 788 2.45 -28.84 -28.23
CA ASN A 788 3.29 -29.88 -27.64
C ASN A 788 4.71 -29.34 -27.41
N TYR A 789 5.31 -29.67 -26.30
CA TYR A 789 6.72 -29.41 -26.01
C TYR A 789 7.50 -30.71 -25.90
N ASP A 790 8.71 -30.72 -26.46
CA ASP A 790 9.73 -31.73 -26.23
C ASP A 790 11.00 -30.99 -25.84
N VAL A 791 11.33 -31.02 -24.56
CA VAL A 791 12.39 -30.18 -23.97
C VAL A 791 13.22 -30.96 -22.96
N THR A 792 14.44 -30.50 -22.77
CA THR A 792 15.32 -31.00 -21.70
C THR A 792 15.36 -29.97 -20.57
N VAL A 793 15.14 -30.41 -19.34
CA VAL A 793 15.15 -29.60 -18.15
C VAL A 793 16.37 -29.92 -17.30
N ARG A 794 17.23 -28.91 -17.12
CA ARG A 794 18.42 -29.05 -16.26
C ARG A 794 18.09 -28.76 -14.79
N GLN A 795 17.53 -27.57 -14.50
CA GLN A 795 17.13 -27.19 -13.15
C GLN A 795 15.67 -26.75 -13.13
N MET A 796 15.34 -25.71 -13.90
CA MET A 796 13.98 -25.18 -14.01
C MET A 796 13.66 -24.79 -15.45
N LYS A 797 12.40 -24.99 -15.82
CA LYS A 797 11.87 -24.59 -17.12
C LYS A 797 10.41 -24.18 -17.00
N VAL A 798 10.03 -23.10 -17.67
CA VAL A 798 8.63 -22.70 -17.82
C VAL A 798 8.19 -23.06 -19.23
N LEU A 799 7.09 -23.79 -19.34
CA LEU A 799 6.37 -24.02 -20.60
C LEU A 799 5.12 -23.14 -20.61
N THR A 800 4.81 -22.56 -21.76
CA THR A 800 3.68 -21.61 -21.86
C THR A 800 2.83 -21.93 -23.07
N TRP A 801 1.54 -22.04 -22.86
CA TRP A 801 0.53 -22.18 -23.92
C TRP A 801 -0.39 -20.97 -23.91
N GLU A 802 -0.66 -20.39 -25.03
CA GLU A 802 -1.68 -19.37 -25.22
C GLU A 802 -2.85 -19.95 -26.03
N ALA A 803 -4.02 -19.87 -25.48
CA ALA A 803 -5.25 -20.40 -26.07
C ALA A 803 -6.34 -19.34 -26.16
N GLN A 804 -7.11 -19.36 -27.25
CA GLN A 804 -8.26 -18.46 -27.40
C GLN A 804 -9.52 -19.26 -27.72
N PRO A 805 -10.69 -18.73 -27.29
CA PRO A 805 -11.95 -19.31 -27.71
C PRO A 805 -12.22 -19.05 -29.19
N ILE A 806 -12.75 -20.04 -29.87
CA ILE A 806 -13.19 -19.93 -31.27
C ILE A 806 -14.70 -20.05 -31.41
N ALA A 807 -15.39 -20.45 -30.35
CA ALA A 807 -16.84 -20.53 -30.28
C ALA A 807 -17.42 -19.35 -29.50
N ASP A 808 -18.58 -18.85 -29.89
CA ASP A 808 -19.33 -17.83 -29.17
C ASP A 808 -19.95 -18.36 -27.88
N ALA A 809 -20.30 -19.64 -27.86
CA ALA A 809 -20.86 -20.33 -26.71
C ALA A 809 -19.75 -21.06 -25.91
N LEU A 810 -19.58 -20.70 -24.63
CA LEU A 810 -18.56 -21.28 -23.75
C LEU A 810 -19.17 -21.74 -22.42
N PRO A 811 -18.61 -22.80 -21.79
CA PRO A 811 -18.95 -23.12 -20.43
C PRO A 811 -18.43 -22.00 -19.49
N LEU A 812 -19.00 -21.93 -18.30
CA LEU A 812 -18.56 -20.97 -17.28
C LEU A 812 -17.13 -21.23 -16.79
N ARG A 813 -16.71 -22.50 -16.89
CA ARG A 813 -15.39 -22.93 -16.46
C ARG A 813 -14.71 -23.73 -17.58
N PHE A 814 -13.46 -23.38 -17.85
CA PHE A 814 -12.60 -24.13 -18.78
C PHE A 814 -11.91 -25.26 -18.02
N GLU A 815 -11.91 -26.46 -18.62
CA GLU A 815 -11.13 -27.61 -18.14
C GLU A 815 -10.42 -28.26 -19.31
N ALA A 816 -9.13 -28.52 -19.16
CA ALA A 816 -8.34 -29.20 -20.15
C ALA A 816 -7.25 -30.06 -19.49
N PRO A 817 -7.03 -31.29 -19.91
CA PRO A 817 -5.91 -32.07 -19.46
C PRO A 817 -4.61 -31.56 -20.07
N LEU A 818 -3.60 -31.42 -19.23
CA LEU A 818 -2.22 -31.15 -19.60
C LEU A 818 -1.37 -32.37 -19.21
N GLU A 819 -0.94 -33.10 -20.20
CA GLU A 819 -0.18 -34.33 -20.04
C GLU A 819 1.33 -34.05 -20.06
N PHE A 820 2.06 -34.70 -19.20
CA PHE A 820 3.52 -34.72 -19.16
C PHE A 820 3.99 -36.16 -19.25
N ALA A 821 5.01 -36.39 -20.08
CA ALA A 821 5.78 -37.63 -20.12
C ALA A 821 7.23 -37.29 -19.78
N LEU A 822 7.74 -37.87 -18.70
CA LEU A 822 9.02 -37.56 -18.11
C LEU A 822 9.99 -38.74 -18.31
N GLY A 823 11.22 -38.47 -18.70
CA GLY A 823 12.25 -39.45 -18.93
C GLY A 823 12.34 -39.94 -20.37
N PRO A 824 13.26 -40.93 -20.65
CA PRO A 824 13.44 -41.47 -21.96
C PRO A 824 12.22 -42.28 -22.41
N LYS A 825 11.98 -42.36 -23.75
CA LYS A 825 10.79 -43.01 -24.35
C LYS A 825 10.53 -44.43 -23.88
N GLU A 826 11.58 -45.14 -23.47
CA GLU A 826 11.49 -46.53 -23.01
C GLU A 826 11.06 -46.67 -21.53
N LYS A 827 11.14 -45.58 -20.76
CA LYS A 827 10.81 -45.55 -19.32
C LYS A 827 10.09 -44.26 -18.95
N GLU A 828 9.04 -43.91 -19.68
CA GLU A 828 8.28 -42.71 -19.43
C GLU A 828 7.40 -42.81 -18.17
N GLU A 829 7.51 -41.82 -17.30
CA GLU A 829 6.51 -41.55 -16.28
C GLU A 829 5.49 -40.56 -16.83
N ARG A 830 4.21 -40.87 -16.73
CA ARG A 830 3.13 -40.00 -17.21
C ARG A 830 2.42 -39.36 -16.06
N ILE A 831 2.31 -38.02 -16.13
CA ILE A 831 1.59 -37.18 -15.16
C ILE A 831 0.56 -36.38 -15.96
N VAL A 832 -0.67 -36.30 -15.44
CA VAL A 832 -1.74 -35.51 -16.01
C VAL A 832 -2.20 -34.47 -14.99
N HIS A 833 -2.11 -33.21 -15.37
CA HIS A 833 -2.70 -32.11 -14.62
C HIS A 833 -3.99 -31.66 -15.33
N THR A 834 -5.04 -31.38 -14.57
CA THR A 834 -6.21 -30.73 -15.12
C THR A 834 -6.05 -29.23 -14.99
N VAL A 835 -5.93 -28.54 -16.11
CA VAL A 835 -5.97 -27.08 -16.17
C VAL A 835 -7.42 -26.67 -15.99
N GLN A 836 -7.69 -25.91 -14.94
CA GLN A 836 -9.04 -25.37 -14.68
C GLN A 836 -8.94 -23.85 -14.66
N TRP A 837 -9.93 -23.21 -15.31
CA TRP A 837 -9.97 -21.77 -15.33
C TRP A 837 -11.40 -21.26 -15.52
N GLY A 838 -11.74 -20.14 -14.87
CA GLY A 838 -13.02 -19.46 -14.96
C GLY A 838 -13.57 -19.09 -13.58
N SER A 839 -14.30 -17.97 -13.55
CA SER A 839 -14.91 -17.49 -12.30
C SER A 839 -16.16 -18.29 -11.89
N GLY A 840 -16.63 -19.20 -12.75
CA GLY A 840 -17.93 -19.87 -12.57
C GLY A 840 -19.15 -18.96 -12.85
N TRP A 841 -18.92 -17.73 -13.35
CA TRP A 841 -19.97 -16.73 -13.61
C TRP A 841 -20.07 -16.39 -15.09
N SER A 842 -21.28 -16.06 -15.56
CA SER A 842 -21.50 -15.61 -16.94
C SER A 842 -20.93 -14.21 -17.15
N THR A 843 -20.00 -14.08 -18.09
CA THR A 843 -19.30 -12.82 -18.39
C THR A 843 -19.65 -12.25 -19.77
N ARG A 844 -20.39 -13.00 -20.59
CA ARG A 844 -20.69 -12.65 -21.98
C ARG A 844 -22.16 -12.28 -22.18
N TRP A 845 -22.38 -11.00 -22.41
CA TRP A 845 -23.72 -10.42 -22.52
C TRP A 845 -23.82 -9.41 -23.64
N MET A 846 -25.04 -9.29 -24.22
CA MET A 846 -25.43 -8.09 -24.96
C MET A 846 -26.15 -7.14 -24.01
N VAL A 847 -25.77 -5.86 -24.02
CA VAL A 847 -26.29 -4.84 -23.09
C VAL A 847 -26.99 -3.74 -23.89
N ALA A 848 -28.14 -3.29 -23.44
CA ALA A 848 -28.89 -2.17 -24.02
C ALA A 848 -29.38 -1.21 -22.95
N GLY A 849 -29.31 0.08 -23.17
CA GLY A 849 -29.76 1.17 -22.27
C GLY A 849 -29.16 2.52 -22.70
N CYS A 850 -29.34 3.61 -21.97
CA CYS A 850 -30.22 3.69 -20.79
C CYS A 850 -31.62 4.08 -21.19
N PHE A 851 -32.59 3.34 -20.70
CA PHE A 851 -34.01 3.74 -20.79
C PHE A 851 -34.32 4.70 -19.64
N ASP A 852 -35.30 5.61 -19.88
CA ASP A 852 -35.70 6.59 -18.92
C ASP A 852 -36.32 5.97 -17.65
N ASN A 853 -35.95 6.47 -16.45
CA ASN A 853 -36.51 6.10 -15.16
C ASN A 853 -36.85 7.34 -14.34
N SER A 854 -37.18 8.44 -15.01
CA SER A 854 -37.46 9.75 -14.37
C SER A 854 -38.67 9.73 -13.47
N ASP A 855 -39.60 8.79 -13.68
CA ASP A 855 -40.78 8.57 -12.84
C ASP A 855 -40.46 7.77 -11.55
N GLY A 856 -39.24 7.24 -11.41
CA GLY A 856 -38.82 6.47 -10.25
C GLY A 856 -39.47 5.09 -10.09
N THR A 857 -40.26 4.62 -11.09
CA THR A 857 -40.92 3.29 -11.01
C THR A 857 -39.94 2.14 -11.15
N GLY A 858 -38.71 2.41 -11.63
CA GLY A 858 -37.61 1.49 -11.59
C GLY A 858 -37.85 0.18 -12.34
N ILE A 859 -37.74 -0.92 -11.61
CA ILE A 859 -37.86 -2.27 -12.19
C ILE A 859 -39.29 -2.53 -12.72
N GLY A 860 -40.30 -1.88 -12.15
CA GLY A 860 -41.71 -2.02 -12.55
C GLY A 860 -42.07 -1.32 -13.87
N ARG A 861 -41.25 -0.36 -14.36
CA ARG A 861 -41.51 0.38 -15.57
C ARG A 861 -41.40 -0.53 -16.79
N PRO A 862 -42.45 -0.74 -17.58
CA PRO A 862 -42.34 -1.51 -18.84
C PRO A 862 -41.54 -0.70 -19.88
N THR A 863 -40.71 -1.38 -20.63
CA THR A 863 -39.94 -0.80 -21.74
C THR A 863 -40.15 -1.63 -23.00
N PRO A 864 -39.83 -1.10 -24.20
CA PRO A 864 -39.95 -1.86 -25.46
C PRO A 864 -39.17 -3.18 -25.49
N VAL A 865 -38.09 -3.30 -24.68
CA VAL A 865 -37.27 -4.54 -24.61
C VAL A 865 -38.07 -5.75 -24.12
N GLU A 866 -38.97 -5.54 -23.18
CA GLU A 866 -39.79 -6.62 -22.59
C GLU A 866 -40.82 -7.17 -23.59
N ASN A 867 -41.19 -6.37 -24.59
CA ASN A 867 -42.11 -6.81 -25.65
C ASN A 867 -41.40 -7.65 -26.73
N ASP A 868 -40.16 -7.30 -27.08
CA ASP A 868 -39.35 -8.04 -28.03
C ASP A 868 -37.83 -7.84 -27.71
N MET A 869 -37.25 -8.78 -27.00
CA MET A 869 -35.82 -8.74 -26.67
C MET A 869 -34.89 -9.04 -27.84
N HIS A 870 -35.47 -9.52 -28.99
CA HIS A 870 -34.69 -9.85 -30.16
C HIS A 870 -34.65 -8.71 -31.18
N ALA A 871 -35.42 -7.65 -31.00
CA ALA A 871 -35.35 -6.47 -31.85
C ALA A 871 -33.92 -5.90 -31.87
N PRO A 872 -33.40 -5.49 -33.03
CA PRO A 872 -32.02 -5.01 -33.15
C PRO A 872 -31.79 -3.65 -32.47
N SER A 873 -32.86 -2.88 -32.31
CA SER A 873 -32.82 -1.57 -31.66
C SER A 873 -34.19 -1.16 -31.14
N TYR A 874 -34.21 -0.18 -30.26
CA TYR A 874 -35.39 0.40 -29.64
C TYR A 874 -35.33 1.91 -29.77
N VAL A 875 -36.48 2.57 -29.75
CA VAL A 875 -36.55 4.03 -29.74
C VAL A 875 -37.24 4.48 -28.47
N GLU A 876 -36.61 5.38 -27.72
CA GLU A 876 -37.18 6.03 -26.55
C GLU A 876 -36.76 7.50 -26.49
N ASN A 877 -37.72 8.37 -26.27
CA ASN A 877 -37.53 9.83 -26.23
C ASN A 877 -36.77 10.40 -27.46
N GLY A 878 -36.97 9.82 -28.67
CA GLY A 878 -36.27 10.22 -29.89
C GLY A 878 -34.87 9.70 -30.06
N HIS A 879 -34.36 8.88 -29.10
CA HIS A 879 -33.03 8.25 -29.15
C HIS A 879 -33.15 6.78 -29.57
N THR A 880 -32.24 6.32 -30.41
CA THR A 880 -32.15 4.90 -30.80
C THR A 880 -31.20 4.19 -29.83
N ILE A 881 -31.68 3.15 -29.14
CA ILE A 881 -30.95 2.29 -28.24
C ILE A 881 -30.66 0.98 -28.94
N GLN A 882 -29.40 0.57 -29.01
CA GLN A 882 -28.95 -0.65 -29.65
C GLN A 882 -28.34 -1.63 -28.64
N TRP A 883 -28.38 -2.92 -29.00
CA TRP A 883 -27.62 -3.93 -28.27
C TRP A 883 -26.14 -3.80 -28.56
N LEU A 884 -25.33 -3.65 -27.49
CA LEU A 884 -23.89 -3.62 -27.55
C LEU A 884 -23.34 -4.85 -26.82
N ARG A 885 -22.29 -5.46 -27.34
CA ARG A 885 -21.58 -6.49 -26.58
C ARG A 885 -20.95 -5.83 -25.36
N ASN A 886 -21.13 -6.44 -24.16
CA ASN A 886 -20.49 -5.92 -22.98
C ASN A 886 -18.97 -5.92 -23.17
N LYS A 887 -18.34 -4.83 -22.78
CA LYS A 887 -16.88 -4.72 -22.81
C LYS A 887 -16.33 -5.63 -21.73
N LEU A 888 -15.58 -6.66 -22.14
CA LEU A 888 -14.80 -7.48 -21.24
C LEU A 888 -13.57 -6.67 -20.81
N TYR A 889 -13.75 -5.78 -19.82
CA TYR A 889 -12.61 -5.27 -19.06
C TYR A 889 -12.14 -6.40 -18.15
N ASP A 890 -10.88 -6.35 -17.72
CA ASP A 890 -10.26 -7.40 -16.91
C ASP A 890 -11.07 -7.75 -15.66
N PHE A 891 -11.78 -6.80 -15.04
CA PHE A 891 -12.64 -7.06 -13.89
C PHE A 891 -13.99 -7.71 -14.24
N ASN A 892 -14.48 -7.67 -15.49
CA ASN A 892 -15.68 -8.38 -15.90
C ASN A 892 -15.44 -9.88 -16.10
N SER A 893 -14.19 -10.31 -16.20
CA SER A 893 -13.85 -11.73 -16.26
C SER A 893 -14.23 -12.52 -15.00
N TRP A 894 -14.54 -11.82 -13.91
CA TRP A 894 -14.93 -12.36 -12.61
C TRP A 894 -16.45 -12.54 -12.43
N GLY A 895 -17.23 -12.28 -13.45
CA GLY A 895 -18.68 -12.49 -13.46
C GLY A 895 -19.52 -11.27 -13.15
N TYR A 896 -18.91 -10.15 -12.76
CA TYR A 896 -19.63 -8.89 -12.61
C TYR A 896 -19.78 -8.19 -13.97
N VAL A 897 -21.01 -7.92 -14.38
CA VAL A 897 -21.35 -7.22 -15.62
C VAL A 897 -21.76 -5.79 -15.28
N ASP A 898 -20.89 -4.83 -15.56
CA ASP A 898 -21.21 -3.40 -15.43
C ASP A 898 -21.85 -2.86 -16.71
N CYS A 899 -23.15 -2.67 -16.69
CA CYS A 899 -23.90 -2.15 -17.84
C CYS A 899 -23.48 -0.73 -18.21
N ARG A 900 -23.06 0.09 -17.25
CA ARG A 900 -22.66 1.47 -17.47
C ARG A 900 -21.45 1.60 -18.39
N TRP A 901 -20.39 0.83 -18.15
CA TRP A 901 -19.18 0.84 -18.97
C TRP A 901 -19.42 0.31 -20.38
N SER A 902 -20.35 -0.62 -20.51
CA SER A 902 -20.73 -1.16 -21.81
C SER A 902 -21.51 -0.18 -22.65
N LEU A 903 -22.30 0.70 -22.02
CA LEU A 903 -23.18 1.68 -22.68
C LEU A 903 -22.52 3.02 -23.04
N SER A 904 -21.23 3.19 -22.80
CA SER A 904 -20.41 4.40 -22.91
C SER A 904 -20.89 5.61 -22.07
N TYR A 905 -19.98 6.20 -21.35
CA TYR A 905 -20.21 7.28 -20.37
C TYR A 905 -20.89 8.53 -20.97
N ASP A 906 -20.68 8.78 -22.27
CA ASP A 906 -21.17 9.97 -22.98
C ASP A 906 -22.65 9.90 -23.34
N SER A 907 -23.24 8.68 -23.40
CA SER A 907 -24.67 8.53 -23.72
C SER A 907 -25.59 8.64 -22.50
N VAL A 908 -25.05 8.57 -21.29
CA VAL A 908 -25.85 8.52 -20.05
C VAL A 908 -26.04 9.91 -19.44
N GLY A 909 -25.25 10.93 -19.85
CA GLY A 909 -25.32 12.31 -19.35
C GLY A 909 -25.38 12.41 -17.83
N GLU A 910 -25.41 13.62 -17.29
CA GLU A 910 -25.58 13.89 -15.83
C GLU A 910 -26.92 13.40 -15.23
N LYS A 911 -27.78 12.77 -16.05
CA LYS A 911 -29.05 12.20 -15.60
C LYS A 911 -28.83 10.82 -15.00
N SER A 912 -28.66 10.78 -13.72
CA SER A 912 -28.41 9.62 -12.86
C SER A 912 -29.55 8.58 -12.77
N GLN A 913 -30.42 8.50 -13.77
CA GLN A 913 -31.65 7.70 -13.71
C GLN A 913 -31.80 6.91 -14.97
N GLY A 914 -31.61 5.60 -14.89
CA GLY A 914 -31.77 4.77 -16.07
C GLY A 914 -32.08 3.31 -15.77
N ILE A 915 -32.64 2.66 -16.78
CA ILE A 915 -32.84 1.22 -16.81
C ILE A 915 -31.91 0.66 -17.88
N ALA A 916 -31.20 -0.41 -17.55
CA ALA A 916 -30.43 -1.15 -18.51
C ALA A 916 -30.90 -2.61 -18.58
N TYR A 917 -30.69 -3.20 -19.71
CA TYR A 917 -30.96 -4.61 -19.98
C TYR A 917 -29.67 -5.32 -20.37
N ALA A 918 -29.57 -6.57 -19.95
CA ALA A 918 -28.57 -7.49 -20.45
C ALA A 918 -29.22 -8.78 -20.90
N LYS A 919 -28.85 -9.29 -22.09
CA LYS A 919 -29.33 -10.58 -22.57
C LYS A 919 -28.19 -11.53 -22.89
N CYS A 920 -28.42 -12.81 -22.63
CA CYS A 920 -27.60 -13.92 -23.13
C CYS A 920 -28.49 -15.13 -23.42
N ARG A 921 -27.91 -16.16 -23.99
CA ARG A 921 -28.55 -17.45 -24.23
C ARG A 921 -27.81 -18.54 -23.47
N LEU A 922 -28.58 -19.46 -22.88
CA LEU A 922 -28.09 -20.66 -22.22
C LEU A 922 -28.41 -21.88 -23.03
N TRP A 923 -27.42 -22.68 -23.40
CA TRP A 923 -27.67 -23.97 -24.04
C TRP A 923 -27.62 -25.06 -22.98
N SER A 924 -28.67 -25.87 -22.92
CA SER A 924 -28.76 -27.05 -22.05
C SER A 924 -28.83 -28.34 -22.89
N PRO A 925 -28.09 -29.41 -22.51
CA PRO A 925 -28.12 -30.68 -23.24
C PRO A 925 -29.48 -31.45 -23.12
N ASP A 926 -30.25 -31.12 -22.09
CA ASP A 926 -31.54 -31.77 -21.80
C ASP A 926 -32.51 -30.79 -21.11
N ASN A 927 -33.74 -31.26 -20.88
CA ASN A 927 -34.70 -30.57 -20.02
C ASN A 927 -34.38 -30.86 -18.56
N ARG A 928 -34.16 -29.82 -17.74
CA ARG A 928 -33.80 -29.98 -16.35
C ARG A 928 -34.24 -28.81 -15.46
N LYS A 929 -34.44 -29.11 -14.18
CA LYS A 929 -34.67 -28.09 -13.17
C LYS A 929 -33.35 -27.58 -12.62
N VAL A 930 -33.25 -26.27 -12.50
CA VAL A 930 -32.05 -25.58 -12.03
C VAL A 930 -32.43 -24.41 -11.15
N LYS A 931 -31.45 -23.85 -10.47
CA LYS A 931 -31.53 -22.54 -9.82
C LYS A 931 -30.55 -21.59 -10.49
N ALA A 932 -30.68 -20.30 -10.25
CA ALA A 932 -29.64 -19.34 -10.56
C ALA A 932 -29.11 -18.69 -9.27
N GLU A 933 -27.85 -18.35 -9.27
CA GLU A 933 -27.28 -17.40 -8.32
C GLU A 933 -27.24 -16.02 -8.97
N VAL A 934 -27.76 -15.03 -8.25
CA VAL A 934 -27.92 -13.66 -8.75
C VAL A 934 -27.42 -12.67 -7.71
N ALA A 935 -26.62 -11.70 -8.12
CA ALA A 935 -26.30 -10.51 -7.35
C ALA A 935 -26.56 -9.28 -8.21
N GLY A 936 -26.82 -8.13 -7.59
CA GLY A 936 -27.07 -6.90 -8.31
C GLY A 936 -26.94 -5.67 -7.43
N ASP A 937 -26.34 -4.65 -7.98
CA ASP A 937 -26.07 -3.38 -7.27
C ASP A 937 -27.31 -2.52 -7.02
N ARG A 938 -28.39 -2.86 -7.72
CA ARG A 938 -29.65 -2.09 -7.72
C ARG A 938 -30.83 -3.04 -7.88
N SER A 939 -32.01 -2.46 -8.11
CA SER A 939 -33.17 -3.27 -8.43
C SER A 939 -32.91 -4.15 -9.65
N ILE A 940 -33.18 -5.42 -9.52
CA ILE A 940 -32.89 -6.42 -10.55
C ILE A 940 -34.12 -7.32 -10.82
N ARG A 941 -34.39 -7.62 -12.09
CA ARG A 941 -35.33 -8.64 -12.53
C ARG A 941 -34.62 -9.61 -13.49
N VAL A 942 -34.76 -10.88 -13.26
CA VAL A 942 -34.19 -11.93 -14.10
C VAL A 942 -35.36 -12.72 -14.76
N MET A 943 -35.32 -12.81 -16.08
CA MET A 943 -36.30 -13.53 -16.88
C MET A 943 -35.57 -14.62 -17.65
N VAL A 944 -36.19 -15.82 -17.70
CA VAL A 944 -35.72 -16.93 -18.53
C VAL A 944 -36.86 -17.41 -19.39
N ASN A 945 -36.68 -17.46 -20.70
CA ASN A 945 -37.72 -17.79 -21.67
C ASN A 945 -39.01 -16.96 -21.52
N GLY A 946 -38.92 -15.73 -21.08
CA GLY A 946 -40.03 -14.82 -20.80
C GLY A 946 -40.64 -14.90 -19.41
N ASP A 947 -40.33 -15.92 -18.62
CA ASP A 947 -40.81 -16.08 -17.25
C ASP A 947 -39.89 -15.35 -16.27
N ILE A 948 -40.49 -14.57 -15.35
CA ILE A 948 -39.72 -13.93 -14.25
C ILE A 948 -39.35 -14.99 -13.22
N ILE A 949 -38.08 -15.31 -13.13
CA ILE A 949 -37.54 -16.27 -12.16
C ILE A 949 -37.09 -15.62 -10.86
N PHE A 950 -36.77 -14.32 -10.91
CA PHE A 950 -36.29 -13.55 -9.75
C PHE A 950 -36.54 -12.07 -9.92
N GLU A 951 -36.91 -11.40 -8.84
CA GLU A 951 -37.04 -9.94 -8.78
C GLU A 951 -36.69 -9.42 -7.38
N SER A 952 -35.92 -8.32 -7.32
CA SER A 952 -35.63 -7.61 -6.06
C SER A 952 -35.50 -6.10 -6.34
N ASN A 953 -36.02 -5.31 -5.40
CA ASN A 953 -35.84 -3.85 -5.36
C ASN A 953 -34.68 -3.45 -4.44
N GLU A 954 -34.03 -4.39 -3.81
CA GLU A 954 -32.92 -4.18 -2.88
C GLU A 954 -31.59 -4.53 -3.55
N ILE A 955 -30.52 -3.95 -3.05
CA ILE A 955 -29.15 -4.31 -3.44
C ILE A 955 -28.87 -5.73 -2.95
N ILE A 956 -28.45 -6.60 -3.84
CA ILE A 956 -28.04 -7.96 -3.55
C ILE A 956 -26.53 -8.07 -3.64
N ILE A 957 -25.88 -7.91 -2.51
CA ILE A 957 -24.43 -7.80 -2.36
C ILE A 957 -23.72 -9.13 -2.57
N LEU A 958 -24.26 -10.17 -1.94
CA LEU A 958 -23.80 -11.55 -2.08
C LEU A 958 -24.81 -12.31 -2.94
N PRO A 959 -24.34 -13.17 -3.83
CA PRO A 959 -25.23 -13.94 -4.69
C PRO A 959 -26.29 -14.72 -3.87
N VAL A 960 -27.54 -14.57 -4.27
CA VAL A 960 -28.66 -15.31 -3.69
C VAL A 960 -29.18 -16.32 -4.69
N LEU A 961 -29.69 -17.43 -4.16
CA LEU A 961 -30.30 -18.47 -4.99
C LEU A 961 -31.73 -18.07 -5.38
N THR A 962 -32.07 -18.22 -6.65
CA THR A 962 -33.46 -18.10 -7.13
C THR A 962 -34.30 -19.33 -6.74
N PRO A 963 -35.63 -19.27 -6.79
CA PRO A 963 -36.46 -20.45 -6.91
C PRO A 963 -36.02 -21.36 -8.06
N MET A 964 -36.40 -22.64 -8.00
CA MET A 964 -36.12 -23.58 -9.10
C MET A 964 -36.95 -23.19 -10.36
N PHE A 965 -36.30 -23.24 -11.51
CA PHE A 965 -36.91 -23.02 -12.81
C PHE A 965 -36.46 -24.11 -13.82
N GLU A 966 -37.11 -24.19 -14.97
CA GLU A 966 -36.78 -25.20 -15.96
C GLU A 966 -35.95 -24.63 -17.09
N LEU A 967 -34.84 -25.29 -17.42
CA LEU A 967 -34.13 -25.14 -18.66
C LEU A 967 -34.68 -26.17 -19.65
N ARG A 968 -35.02 -25.71 -20.86
CA ARG A 968 -35.39 -26.57 -21.97
C ARG A 968 -34.13 -27.08 -22.66
N LYS A 969 -34.19 -28.29 -23.21
CA LYS A 969 -33.14 -28.80 -24.10
C LYS A 969 -32.91 -27.83 -25.27
N GLY A 970 -31.64 -27.47 -25.52
CA GLY A 970 -31.28 -26.46 -26.52
C GLY A 970 -31.13 -25.07 -25.91
N TRP A 971 -31.37 -24.04 -26.69
CA TRP A 971 -31.17 -22.65 -26.27
C TRP A 971 -32.34 -22.12 -25.45
N ASN A 972 -31.99 -21.42 -24.36
CA ASN A 972 -32.90 -20.70 -23.50
C ASN A 972 -32.48 -19.22 -23.47
N ASP A 973 -33.41 -18.32 -23.60
CA ASP A 973 -33.16 -16.89 -23.58
C ASP A 973 -33.14 -16.38 -22.11
N VAL A 974 -32.15 -15.60 -21.76
CA VAL A 974 -32.05 -14.91 -20.48
C VAL A 974 -32.06 -13.41 -20.70
N LEU A 975 -32.93 -12.71 -20.00
CA LEU A 975 -33.01 -11.25 -19.99
C LEU A 975 -32.95 -10.76 -18.56
N ILE A 976 -31.99 -9.92 -18.27
CA ILE A 976 -31.81 -9.26 -16.99
C ILE A 976 -32.09 -7.78 -17.16
N LYS A 977 -32.98 -7.26 -16.33
CA LYS A 977 -33.26 -5.84 -16.18
C LYS A 977 -32.63 -5.33 -14.90
N VAL A 978 -31.89 -4.24 -14.97
CA VAL A 978 -31.36 -3.52 -13.81
C VAL A 978 -31.83 -2.07 -13.87
N ALA A 979 -32.25 -1.54 -12.72
CA ALA A 979 -32.78 -0.18 -12.66
C ALA A 979 -32.13 0.60 -11.52
N LEU A 980 -31.67 1.81 -11.82
CA LEU A 980 -31.22 2.77 -10.82
C LEU A 980 -32.42 3.33 -10.09
N LYS A 981 -32.50 3.14 -8.78
CA LYS A 981 -33.39 3.90 -7.92
C LYS A 981 -32.67 5.19 -7.52
N ILE A 982 -33.30 6.33 -7.81
CA ILE A 982 -32.72 7.61 -7.40
C ILE A 982 -32.89 7.73 -5.91
N ASP A 983 -31.81 7.68 -5.21
CA ASP A 983 -31.72 8.38 -3.94
C ASP A 983 -30.28 8.84 -3.70
N VAL A 984 -30.10 10.14 -3.72
CA VAL A 984 -29.46 10.96 -2.73
C VAL A 984 -28.04 11.48 -2.96
N HIS A 985 -27.11 10.83 -3.60
CA HIS A 985 -25.79 11.41 -3.81
C HIS A 985 -25.42 11.50 -5.28
N ALA A 986 -25.28 12.71 -5.83
CA ALA A 986 -24.82 12.94 -7.20
C ALA A 986 -23.49 12.26 -7.56
N TYR A 987 -22.68 11.90 -6.54
CA TYR A 987 -21.41 11.20 -6.69
C TYR A 987 -21.52 9.66 -6.66
N THR A 988 -22.61 9.07 -6.17
CA THR A 988 -22.70 7.65 -5.82
C THR A 988 -23.64 6.81 -6.67
N GLY A 989 -24.44 7.44 -7.50
CA GLY A 989 -25.53 6.78 -8.21
C GLY A 989 -25.18 6.01 -9.47
N ARG A 990 -23.91 5.76 -9.77
CA ARG A 990 -23.48 5.38 -11.13
C ARG A 990 -23.20 3.88 -11.34
N GLU A 991 -23.37 3.02 -10.36
CA GLU A 991 -23.15 1.59 -10.53
C GLU A 991 -24.45 0.90 -10.96
N LEU A 992 -24.41 0.17 -12.04
CA LEU A 992 -25.53 -0.51 -12.66
C LEU A 992 -25.06 -1.86 -13.18
N GLY A 993 -24.85 -2.80 -12.25
CA GLY A 993 -24.26 -4.07 -12.57
C GLY A 993 -24.94 -5.25 -11.90
N PHE A 994 -24.57 -6.43 -12.33
CA PHE A 994 -25.10 -7.69 -11.82
C PHE A 994 -24.10 -8.84 -12.00
N MET A 995 -24.37 -9.94 -11.27
CA MET A 995 -23.78 -11.26 -11.50
C MET A 995 -24.87 -12.27 -11.73
N PHE A 996 -24.62 -13.24 -12.59
CA PHE A 996 -25.56 -14.31 -12.89
C PHE A 996 -24.83 -15.61 -13.26
N ARG A 997 -25.27 -16.71 -12.69
CA ARG A 997 -24.94 -18.06 -13.14
C ARG A 997 -26.05 -19.05 -12.82
N VAL A 998 -26.07 -20.16 -13.53
CA VAL A 998 -26.99 -21.28 -13.27
C VAL A 998 -26.27 -22.36 -12.48
N VAL A 999 -26.95 -22.91 -11.48
CA VAL A 999 -26.47 -24.01 -10.65
C VAL A 999 -27.50 -25.14 -10.61
N ASN A 1000 -27.06 -26.36 -10.33
CA ASN A 1000 -27.94 -27.49 -10.22
C ASN A 1000 -28.81 -27.44 -8.92
N GLU A 1001 -29.66 -28.42 -8.71
CA GLU A 1001 -30.54 -28.52 -7.54
C GLU A 1001 -29.77 -28.49 -6.21
N ASN A 1002 -28.54 -29.02 -6.20
CA ASN A 1002 -27.65 -29.05 -5.04
C ASN A 1002 -26.75 -27.81 -4.92
N ASN A 1003 -27.01 -26.76 -5.70
CA ASN A 1003 -26.24 -25.51 -5.75
C ASN A 1003 -24.80 -25.67 -6.30
N ALA A 1004 -24.52 -26.75 -7.03
CA ALA A 1004 -23.22 -26.96 -7.67
C ALA A 1004 -23.18 -26.36 -9.06
N GLU A 1005 -22.01 -25.89 -9.48
CA GLU A 1005 -21.75 -25.38 -10.83
C GLU A 1005 -22.07 -26.43 -11.90
N MET A 1006 -22.49 -25.95 -13.08
CA MET A 1006 -22.89 -26.77 -14.22
C MET A 1006 -21.95 -26.51 -15.40
N ASN A 1007 -20.99 -27.40 -15.60
CA ASN A 1007 -19.98 -27.26 -16.67
C ASN A 1007 -20.52 -27.69 -18.06
N ASP A 1008 -21.68 -28.30 -18.13
CA ASP A 1008 -22.36 -28.76 -19.36
C ASP A 1008 -23.37 -27.75 -19.93
N VAL A 1009 -23.57 -26.62 -19.23
CA VAL A 1009 -24.38 -25.48 -19.74
C VAL A 1009 -23.44 -24.46 -20.42
N LEU A 1010 -23.79 -24.07 -21.65
CA LEU A 1010 -23.02 -23.09 -22.41
C LEU A 1010 -23.69 -21.73 -22.37
N TYR A 1011 -22.90 -20.67 -22.37
CA TYR A 1011 -23.36 -19.28 -22.36
C TYR A 1011 -22.91 -18.57 -23.65
N ALA A 1012 -23.84 -17.92 -24.33
CA ALA A 1012 -23.58 -17.11 -25.52
C ALA A 1012 -24.26 -15.74 -25.41
N PRO A 1013 -23.59 -14.65 -25.86
CA PRO A 1013 -24.16 -13.31 -25.84
C PRO A 1013 -25.39 -13.14 -26.76
#